data_b948c67010e3c343867a38356a6a727c
#
_entry.id   b948c67010e3c343867a38356a6a727c
#
_cell.length_a   1.000
_cell.length_b   1.000
_cell.length_c   1.000
_cell.angle_alpha   90.00
_cell.angle_beta   90.00
_cell.angle_gamma   90.00
#
_symmetry.space_group_name_H-M   'P 1'
#
loop_
_entity.id
_entity.type
_entity.pdbx_description
1 polymer ?
#
loop_
_entity_poly.entity_id
_entity_poly.type
_entity_poly.pdbx_seq_one_letter_code
_entity_poly.pdbx_strand_id
1 'polypeptide(L)'
;MPIAYKKPDYNQSLPNIVTGMEPEISARAASTMRQPIRNIQTTIQVLNDDDSILDTITGHVVDGTINYSATSLTRRTGTLKMIVDPEYMPSKTSVIWFNKRFRVYQGIVDLTQYPREAINFLLGTFWVSESSLSISQQTRTISISLTDKMAQWEDLGLEEQLKIEHGTPMSEAMQGIMELIGEHDFGYMYTSNAKEVMPYDYKKEAGTSITDIIEDFRDMYMDFICGYNVLGQFEYRKIEMQKKDETRKVKWEFDSADKDRADLTLSFDESYNLQDVKNRVVVIGSTSTKTGYTPKGTVKITDADNVFNVDAIGMRTKVIQNNDLTNDLQCVAQARYELWKTAHFQEKVTIDVVPVYAIQPNDLITVTNPVTKKTYRYMVDSISVDLGVDGLMTIDAHKLYYVGFDYGTAEMPIVAAIKNGIEHLGWLSLAEQRIKDCYGISGDGKNTIIVRFVSNQAGGEQASTTAYLTSRNQTLELDIKDFEKLNLKDENGDVGRSKGDYADRVLGHEMFHAVCNDFYGAPKTIDMPIWFKEGFAELLHGAKERYQSITGYVSNDEKKQALIERAGRQLNGAWESTSEDYVSAYLIAATMYYLSGSKEGLQGIFQRLEKQENVNLNFLYKALPLTGDSAQMYSKVIQTMQNIDLWQYLNDPSDSDTCSIGGNHMLNLYGRPLDAEDVFNNSEATCESLGFKIRYDE
;
A
#
# COMPACT_ATOMS: atom_id res chain seq x y z
N MET A 1 35.87 39.06 -1.93
CA MET A 1 36.51 37.78 -2.24
C MET A 1 35.48 36.72 -1.94
N PRO A 2 35.21 35.77 -2.81
CA PRO A 2 34.34 34.67 -2.45
C PRO A 2 35.03 33.85 -1.36
N ILE A 3 34.36 33.68 -0.23
CA ILE A 3 34.83 32.80 0.84
C ILE A 3 34.81 31.38 0.25
N ALA A 4 35.99 30.75 0.22
CA ALA A 4 36.11 29.39 -0.25
C ALA A 4 35.46 28.45 0.80
N TYR A 5 34.24 27.99 0.55
CA TYR A 5 33.56 27.05 1.40
C TYR A 5 34.30 25.72 1.35
N LYS A 6 34.75 25.25 2.50
CA LYS A 6 35.20 23.87 2.66
C LYS A 6 33.96 22.98 2.85
N LYS A 7 33.86 21.93 2.05
CA LYS A 7 32.87 20.86 2.28
C LYS A 7 33.01 20.39 3.74
N PRO A 8 31.97 20.40 4.56
CA PRO A 8 32.09 20.07 5.96
C PRO A 8 32.44 18.60 6.11
N ASP A 9 33.46 18.33 6.88
CA ASP A 9 33.61 17.05 7.53
C ASP A 9 32.88 17.20 8.85
N TYR A 10 31.73 16.58 8.99
CA TYR A 10 30.88 16.61 10.19
C TYR A 10 31.65 16.24 11.44
N ASN A 11 32.75 15.50 11.31
CA ASN A 11 33.62 15.08 12.39
C ASN A 11 34.65 16.15 12.82
N GLN A 12 34.84 17.22 12.04
CA GLN A 12 35.87 18.21 12.34
C GLN A 12 35.36 19.48 13.04
N SER A 13 34.04 19.77 13.05
CA SER A 13 33.54 21.06 13.58
C SER A 13 33.01 20.97 15.01
N LEU A 14 32.34 19.85 15.37
CA LEU A 14 31.91 19.58 16.74
C LEU A 14 32.24 18.12 17.08
N PRO A 15 33.02 17.88 18.15
CA PRO A 15 33.32 16.51 18.57
C PRO A 15 32.11 15.83 19.21
N ASN A 16 32.06 14.50 19.12
CA ASN A 16 31.12 13.66 19.85
C ASN A 16 29.64 14.05 19.64
N ILE A 17 29.20 14.11 18.36
CA ILE A 17 27.80 14.39 18.03
C ILE A 17 26.93 13.16 18.31
N VAL A 18 25.77 13.39 18.95
CA VAL A 18 24.71 12.41 19.19
C VAL A 18 23.44 12.94 18.51
N THR A 19 22.88 12.17 17.58
CA THR A 19 21.70 12.59 16.81
C THR A 19 20.38 12.18 17.47
N GLY A 20 20.41 11.23 18.36
CA GLY A 20 19.21 10.62 18.93
C GLY A 20 18.50 9.63 18.00
N MET A 21 18.98 9.46 16.75
CA MET A 21 18.44 8.51 15.79
C MET A 21 18.89 7.08 16.07
N GLU A 22 19.97 6.91 16.83
CA GLU A 22 20.49 5.61 17.21
C GLU A 22 19.47 4.86 18.08
N PRO A 23 19.29 3.55 17.89
CA PRO A 23 18.32 2.77 18.69
C PRO A 23 18.67 2.73 20.19
N GLU A 24 19.93 2.93 20.54
CA GLU A 24 20.43 2.98 21.92
C GLU A 24 21.34 4.17 22.14
N ILE A 25 21.23 4.78 23.29
CA ILE A 25 22.14 5.86 23.72
C ILE A 25 23.46 5.22 24.17
N SER A 26 24.59 5.70 23.67
CA SER A 26 25.90 5.20 24.09
C SER A 26 26.09 5.39 25.59
N ALA A 27 26.81 4.46 26.24
CA ALA A 27 27.07 4.50 27.69
C ALA A 27 27.73 5.82 28.10
N ARG A 28 28.61 6.39 27.26
CA ARG A 28 29.26 7.68 27.53
C ARG A 28 28.24 8.82 27.49
N ALA A 29 27.38 8.88 26.45
CA ALA A 29 26.35 9.92 26.37
C ALA A 29 25.35 9.81 27.52
N ALA A 30 24.91 8.60 27.88
CA ALA A 30 24.02 8.35 28.99
C ALA A 30 24.65 8.79 30.33
N SER A 31 25.92 8.45 30.56
CA SER A 31 26.65 8.87 31.75
C SER A 31 26.77 10.38 31.83
N THR A 32 27.07 11.05 30.71
CA THR A 32 27.20 12.51 30.67
C THR A 32 25.86 13.20 30.96
N MET A 33 24.75 12.69 30.46
CA MET A 33 23.41 13.21 30.78
C MET A 33 23.00 12.96 32.25
N ARG A 34 23.56 11.95 32.94
CA ARG A 34 23.29 11.64 34.33
C ARG A 34 24.23 12.34 35.33
N GLN A 35 25.13 13.22 34.85
CA GLN A 35 26.00 13.96 35.75
C GLN A 35 25.20 14.89 36.68
N PRO A 36 25.50 14.94 37.97
CA PRO A 36 24.78 15.78 38.93
C PRO A 36 25.02 17.28 38.68
N ILE A 37 26.12 17.63 38.03
CA ILE A 37 26.45 18.99 37.62
C ILE A 37 26.63 18.97 36.11
N ARG A 38 25.86 19.78 35.40
CA ARG A 38 25.95 19.89 33.94
C ARG A 38 26.44 21.27 33.56
N ASN A 39 27.53 21.32 32.81
CA ASN A 39 27.96 22.52 32.11
C ASN A 39 27.38 22.44 30.68
N ILE A 40 26.34 23.23 30.42
CA ILE A 40 25.54 23.18 29.23
C ILE A 40 25.89 24.36 28.32
N GLN A 41 25.99 24.11 27.01
CA GLN A 41 26.27 25.13 26.02
C GLN A 41 25.44 24.90 24.76
N THR A 42 24.67 25.91 24.36
CA THR A 42 23.95 25.90 23.07
C THR A 42 24.87 26.37 21.97
N THR A 43 24.98 25.59 20.90
CA THR A 43 25.74 25.89 19.70
C THR A 43 24.84 25.81 18.48
N ILE A 44 24.94 26.80 17.58
CA ILE A 44 24.18 26.83 16.34
C ILE A 44 25.20 26.80 15.18
N GLN A 45 25.07 25.80 14.31
CA GLN A 45 25.76 25.82 13.02
C GLN A 45 24.81 26.35 11.94
N VAL A 46 25.24 27.37 11.26
CA VAL A 46 24.55 27.92 10.10
C VAL A 46 25.09 27.24 8.87
N LEU A 47 24.19 26.71 8.04
CA LEU A 47 24.52 25.93 6.86
C LEU A 47 24.12 26.66 5.58
N ASN A 48 24.89 26.44 4.53
CA ASN A 48 24.50 26.72 3.15
C ASN A 48 23.59 25.63 2.57
N ASP A 49 23.12 25.83 1.34
CA ASP A 49 22.26 24.90 0.63
C ASP A 49 22.96 23.56 0.32
N ASP A 50 24.30 23.53 0.29
CA ASP A 50 25.12 22.34 0.06
C ASP A 50 25.58 21.65 1.36
N ASP A 51 24.94 21.96 2.51
CA ASP A 51 25.29 21.48 3.85
C ASP A 51 26.67 21.94 4.37
N SER A 52 27.37 22.80 3.65
CA SER A 52 28.61 23.39 4.15
C SER A 52 28.33 24.33 5.32
N ILE A 53 29.17 24.27 6.36
CA ILE A 53 29.05 25.18 7.50
C ILE A 53 29.51 26.56 7.07
N LEU A 54 28.58 27.52 7.16
CA LEU A 54 28.84 28.93 6.91
C LEU A 54 29.44 29.58 8.15
N ASP A 55 28.86 29.31 9.32
CA ASP A 55 29.28 29.88 10.59
C ASP A 55 28.89 28.98 11.77
N THR A 56 29.52 29.20 12.94
CA THR A 56 29.22 28.51 14.18
C THR A 56 29.05 29.52 15.31
N ILE A 57 27.81 29.72 15.75
CA ILE A 57 27.41 30.66 16.78
C ILE A 57 27.40 29.96 18.13
N THR A 58 28.24 30.38 19.07
CA THR A 58 28.36 29.78 20.38
C THR A 58 28.30 30.86 21.47
N GLY A 59 27.55 30.60 22.56
CA GLY A 59 27.50 31.52 23.71
C GLY A 59 26.60 32.75 23.52
N HIS A 60 25.87 32.88 22.43
CA HIS A 60 24.95 33.98 22.18
C HIS A 60 23.49 33.65 22.54
N VAL A 61 23.12 32.35 22.62
CA VAL A 61 21.77 31.92 22.98
C VAL A 61 21.60 32.07 24.49
N VAL A 62 20.61 32.80 24.92
CA VAL A 62 20.30 33.06 26.34
C VAL A 62 19.04 32.36 26.80
N ASP A 63 18.15 32.01 25.85
CA ASP A 63 16.88 31.38 26.12
C ASP A 63 16.31 30.78 24.83
N GLY A 64 15.32 29.92 24.92
CA GLY A 64 14.62 29.34 23.78
C GLY A 64 13.98 28.04 24.10
N THR A 65 13.17 27.57 23.18
CA THR A 65 12.47 26.26 23.27
C THR A 65 12.59 25.52 21.96
N ILE A 66 12.78 24.22 22.04
CA ILE A 66 12.66 23.32 20.89
C ILE A 66 11.54 22.33 21.17
N ASN A 67 10.60 22.23 20.26
CA ASN A 67 9.45 21.34 20.34
C ASN A 67 9.51 20.26 19.27
N TYR A 68 9.15 19.04 19.65
CA TYR A 68 9.03 17.90 18.76
C TYR A 68 7.63 17.32 18.84
N SER A 69 7.08 16.86 17.72
CA SER A 69 5.78 16.19 17.66
C SER A 69 5.89 14.88 16.86
N ALA A 70 5.26 13.84 17.36
CA ALA A 70 5.13 12.56 16.66
C ALA A 70 4.07 12.61 15.56
N THR A 71 3.03 13.44 15.72
CA THR A 71 1.81 13.41 14.90
C THR A 71 1.72 14.55 13.89
N SER A 72 2.39 15.68 14.14
CA SER A 72 2.39 16.81 13.20
C SER A 72 3.28 16.49 11.99
N LEU A 73 2.91 16.96 10.81
CA LEU A 73 3.78 16.95 9.64
C LEU A 73 5.01 17.83 9.86
N THR A 74 4.80 19.08 10.33
CA THR A 74 5.86 19.92 10.84
C THR A 74 6.28 19.40 12.20
N ARG A 75 7.27 18.53 12.21
CA ARG A 75 7.65 17.74 13.40
C ARG A 75 8.50 18.50 14.39
N ARG A 76 9.22 19.52 13.94
CA ARG A 76 10.13 20.30 14.79
C ARG A 76 9.90 21.79 14.61
N THR A 77 9.66 22.44 15.73
CA THR A 77 9.58 23.91 15.79
C THR A 77 10.42 24.41 16.95
N GLY A 78 10.74 25.66 16.96
CA GLY A 78 11.46 26.22 18.09
C GLY A 78 11.51 27.73 18.10
N THR A 79 11.99 28.27 19.19
CA THR A 79 12.34 29.68 19.35
C THR A 79 13.72 29.80 19.93
N LEU A 80 14.50 30.73 19.43
CA LEU A 80 15.82 31.09 20.02
C LEU A 80 15.81 32.55 20.38
N LYS A 81 16.27 32.86 21.57
CA LYS A 81 16.51 34.21 22.02
C LYS A 81 18.03 34.42 22.16
N MET A 82 18.55 35.33 21.39
CA MET A 82 20.00 35.55 21.27
C MET A 82 20.36 36.98 21.67
N ILE A 83 21.57 37.17 22.20
CA ILE A 83 22.13 38.47 22.41
C ILE A 83 22.39 39.15 21.03
N VAL A 84 22.01 40.40 20.90
CA VAL A 84 22.22 41.17 19.66
C VAL A 84 23.70 41.39 19.43
N ASP A 85 24.17 40.86 18.30
CA ASP A 85 25.42 41.22 17.66
C ASP A 85 25.09 41.78 16.27
N PRO A 86 25.72 42.91 15.84
CA PRO A 86 25.51 43.47 14.50
C PRO A 86 25.73 42.45 13.37
N GLU A 87 26.61 41.46 13.57
CA GLU A 87 26.93 40.43 12.60
C GLU A 87 25.75 39.42 12.41
N TYR A 88 24.96 39.25 13.45
CA TYR A 88 23.83 38.31 13.45
C TYR A 88 22.46 38.97 13.21
N MET A 89 22.46 40.25 12.83
CA MET A 89 21.20 40.93 12.47
C MET A 89 20.63 40.34 11.18
N PRO A 90 19.34 39.92 11.17
CA PRO A 90 18.71 39.35 10.00
C PRO A 90 18.76 40.29 8.79
N SER A 91 19.39 39.85 7.72
CA SER A 91 19.47 40.58 6.45
C SER A 91 19.86 39.62 5.32
N LYS A 92 19.68 40.04 4.06
CA LYS A 92 20.10 39.26 2.87
C LYS A 92 21.60 38.90 2.84
N THR A 93 22.44 39.65 3.54
CA THR A 93 23.87 39.45 3.62
C THR A 93 24.35 38.86 4.93
N SER A 94 23.43 38.66 5.87
CA SER A 94 23.71 38.09 7.19
C SER A 94 23.71 36.56 7.14
N VAL A 95 24.36 35.95 8.12
CA VAL A 95 24.27 34.50 8.35
C VAL A 95 22.90 34.07 8.80
N ILE A 96 22.09 34.97 9.38
CA ILE A 96 20.69 34.71 9.75
C ILE A 96 19.78 35.26 8.66
N TRP A 97 19.29 34.36 7.81
CA TRP A 97 18.36 34.67 6.72
C TRP A 97 17.47 33.46 6.38
N PHE A 98 16.34 33.67 5.69
CA PHE A 98 15.34 32.66 5.36
C PHE A 98 15.85 31.48 4.53
N ASN A 99 16.89 31.69 3.71
CA ASN A 99 17.48 30.60 2.91
C ASN A 99 18.61 29.87 3.64
N LYS A 100 18.80 30.07 4.92
CA LYS A 100 19.83 29.39 5.71
C LYS A 100 19.21 28.33 6.59
N ARG A 101 19.97 27.25 6.79
CA ARG A 101 19.62 26.18 7.69
C ARG A 101 20.41 26.30 8.98
N PHE A 102 19.76 25.95 10.08
CA PHE A 102 20.31 26.06 11.41
C PHE A 102 20.30 24.69 12.08
N ARG A 103 21.48 24.14 12.34
CA ARG A 103 21.60 22.98 13.23
C ARG A 103 21.81 23.46 14.65
N VAL A 104 20.87 23.12 15.54
CA VAL A 104 20.92 23.52 16.94
C VAL A 104 21.42 22.34 17.77
N TYR A 105 22.49 22.59 18.51
CA TYR A 105 23.10 21.58 19.40
C TYR A 105 23.05 22.03 20.85
N GLN A 106 22.82 21.05 21.73
CA GLN A 106 23.01 21.23 23.16
C GLN A 106 24.21 20.39 23.60
N GLY A 107 25.29 21.06 23.96
CA GLY A 107 26.51 20.41 24.44
C GLY A 107 26.50 20.25 25.94
N ILE A 108 26.89 19.09 26.44
CA ILE A 108 27.17 18.85 27.87
C ILE A 108 28.63 18.44 28.01
N VAL A 109 29.37 19.14 28.84
CA VAL A 109 30.79 18.82 29.11
C VAL A 109 30.88 17.52 29.91
N ASP A 110 31.61 16.54 29.38
CA ASP A 110 31.89 15.27 30.07
C ASP A 110 32.94 15.49 31.15
N LEU A 111 32.51 15.50 32.40
CA LEU A 111 33.38 15.74 33.58
C LEU A 111 34.17 14.50 33.98
N THR A 112 33.87 13.34 33.40
CA THR A 112 34.53 12.06 33.73
C THR A 112 35.79 11.82 32.91
N GLN A 113 36.03 12.60 31.87
CA GLN A 113 37.15 12.47 30.95
C GLN A 113 38.17 13.63 31.08
N TYR A 114 39.42 13.35 30.67
CA TYR A 114 40.43 14.38 30.52
C TYR A 114 41.22 14.14 29.21
N PRO A 115 41.37 15.13 28.32
CA PRO A 115 40.81 16.47 28.42
C PRO A 115 39.27 16.45 28.44
N ARG A 116 38.67 17.46 29.06
CA ARG A 116 37.22 17.62 29.11
C ARG A 116 36.68 18.02 27.73
N GLU A 117 35.80 17.22 27.18
CA GLU A 117 35.14 17.44 25.91
C GLU A 117 33.65 17.52 26.11
N ALA A 118 32.95 18.29 25.27
CA ALA A 118 31.51 18.27 25.22
C ALA A 118 31.01 17.10 24.38
N ILE A 119 29.90 16.51 24.81
CA ILE A 119 29.05 15.68 23.96
C ILE A 119 27.94 16.59 23.44
N ASN A 120 27.81 16.67 22.12
CA ASN A 120 26.91 17.59 21.46
C ASN A 120 25.69 16.84 20.94
N PHE A 121 24.53 17.10 21.53
CA PHE A 121 23.26 16.50 21.14
C PHE A 121 22.62 17.39 20.07
N LEU A 122 22.36 16.85 18.90
CA LEU A 122 21.68 17.55 17.81
C LEU A 122 20.17 17.58 18.10
N LEU A 123 19.62 18.79 18.29
CA LEU A 123 18.21 18.98 18.55
C LEU A 123 17.38 19.06 17.27
N GLY A 124 17.96 19.49 16.17
CA GLY A 124 17.29 19.53 14.88
C GLY A 124 18.00 20.40 13.87
N THR A 125 17.54 20.28 12.63
CA THR A 125 17.89 21.17 11.50
C THR A 125 16.66 22.00 11.16
N PHE A 126 16.80 23.31 11.20
CA PHE A 126 15.71 24.27 11.12
C PHE A 126 15.93 25.34 10.06
N TRP A 127 14.83 25.96 9.67
CA TRP A 127 14.77 27.19 8.89
C TRP A 127 14.19 28.31 9.74
N VAL A 128 14.52 29.54 9.42
CA VAL A 128 13.91 30.71 10.07
C VAL A 128 12.55 30.96 9.46
N SER A 129 11.50 30.93 10.26
CA SER A 129 10.14 31.31 9.85
C SER A 129 9.85 32.78 10.15
N GLU A 130 10.33 33.28 11.29
CA GLU A 130 10.13 34.66 11.73
C GLU A 130 11.32 35.15 12.53
N SER A 131 11.59 36.44 12.48
CA SER A 131 12.57 37.07 13.37
C SER A 131 12.06 38.39 13.89
N SER A 132 12.32 38.67 15.18
CA SER A 132 11.95 39.90 15.83
C SER A 132 13.10 40.46 16.67
N LEU A 133 13.27 41.77 16.63
CA LEU A 133 14.30 42.49 17.38
C LEU A 133 13.66 43.21 18.57
N SER A 134 14.12 42.93 19.77
CA SER A 134 13.71 43.61 20.99
C SER A 134 14.92 44.33 21.65
N ILE A 135 14.83 45.65 21.74
CA ILE A 135 15.86 46.49 22.37
C ILE A 135 15.23 47.27 23.52
N SER A 136 15.77 47.08 24.73
CA SER A 136 15.42 47.88 25.92
C SER A 136 16.71 48.45 26.55
N GLN A 137 16.54 49.26 27.58
CA GLN A 137 17.71 49.79 28.33
C GLN A 137 18.50 48.66 29.02
N GLN A 138 17.87 47.54 29.30
CA GLN A 138 18.44 46.42 30.07
C GLN A 138 18.76 45.22 29.19
N THR A 139 18.09 45.04 28.06
CA THR A 139 18.23 43.86 27.21
C THR A 139 18.28 44.23 25.73
N ARG A 140 19.17 43.59 24.99
CA ARG A 140 19.23 43.66 23.54
C ARG A 140 19.25 42.26 23.01
N THR A 141 18.08 41.79 22.56
CA THR A 141 17.90 40.40 22.12
C THR A 141 17.18 40.32 20.78
N ILE A 142 17.56 39.34 20.01
CA ILE A 142 16.85 38.90 18.81
C ILE A 142 16.13 37.61 19.17
N SER A 143 14.83 37.52 18.87
CA SER A 143 14.05 36.29 18.91
C SER A 143 13.87 35.79 17.49
N ILE A 144 14.14 34.50 17.29
CA ILE A 144 14.06 33.83 15.99
C ILE A 144 13.13 32.62 16.18
N SER A 145 12.08 32.57 15.34
CA SER A 145 11.22 31.38 15.26
C SER A 145 11.76 30.42 14.23
N LEU A 146 11.85 29.17 14.59
CA LEU A 146 12.42 28.07 13.82
C LEU A 146 11.36 27.04 13.49
N THR A 147 11.44 26.47 12.30
CA THR A 147 10.60 25.38 11.85
C THR A 147 11.41 24.38 11.04
N ASP A 148 10.97 23.14 10.94
CA ASP A 148 11.56 22.22 9.98
C ASP A 148 11.12 22.54 8.53
N LYS A 149 11.68 21.84 7.57
CA LYS A 149 11.46 22.12 6.14
C LYS A 149 10.02 21.89 5.71
N MET A 150 9.22 21.08 6.44
CA MET A 150 7.83 20.81 6.08
C MET A 150 7.00 22.09 5.98
N ALA A 151 7.24 23.06 6.85
CA ALA A 151 6.53 24.34 6.81
C ALA A 151 6.71 25.11 5.50
N GLN A 152 7.75 24.82 4.72
CA GLN A 152 7.93 25.45 3.40
C GLN A 152 6.95 24.90 2.35
N TRP A 153 6.36 23.74 2.63
CA TRP A 153 5.44 23.07 1.72
C TRP A 153 3.96 23.30 2.06
N GLU A 154 3.66 23.90 3.21
CA GLU A 154 2.27 24.09 3.69
C GLU A 154 1.41 24.92 2.73
N ASP A 155 2.00 25.90 2.04
CA ASP A 155 1.28 26.76 1.11
C ASP A 155 1.40 26.32 -0.36
N LEU A 156 2.06 25.18 -0.62
CA LEU A 156 2.22 24.67 -1.98
C LEU A 156 1.01 23.82 -2.39
N GLY A 157 0.49 24.13 -3.57
CA GLY A 157 -0.53 23.31 -4.24
C GLY A 157 0.01 22.67 -5.51
N LEU A 158 -0.65 21.60 -5.95
CA LEU A 158 -0.38 20.97 -7.24
C LEU A 158 -0.58 21.98 -8.37
N GLU A 159 0.36 22.07 -9.30
CA GLU A 159 0.21 22.88 -10.52
C GLU A 159 -0.67 22.20 -11.56
N GLU A 160 -0.68 20.86 -11.59
CA GLU A 160 -1.43 20.02 -12.52
C GLU A 160 -2.17 18.91 -11.76
N GLN A 161 -3.07 18.20 -12.46
CA GLN A 161 -3.76 17.04 -11.90
C GLN A 161 -2.76 15.93 -11.60
N LEU A 162 -2.78 15.41 -10.38
CA LEU A 162 -2.01 14.24 -9.97
C LEU A 162 -2.83 12.96 -10.18
N LYS A 163 -2.21 11.98 -10.80
CA LYS A 163 -2.75 10.62 -10.88
C LYS A 163 -1.66 9.61 -10.53
N ILE A 164 -1.92 8.79 -9.51
CA ILE A 164 -1.08 7.66 -9.12
C ILE A 164 -1.92 6.40 -9.22
N GLU A 165 -1.40 5.41 -9.94
CA GLU A 165 -2.13 4.17 -10.19
C GLU A 165 -2.12 3.26 -8.96
N HIS A 166 -3.20 2.52 -8.79
CA HIS A 166 -3.26 1.41 -7.86
C HIS A 166 -2.05 0.48 -8.02
N GLY A 167 -1.56 -0.05 -6.90
CA GLY A 167 -0.42 -0.95 -6.92
C GLY A 167 0.96 -0.28 -6.97
N THR A 168 1.03 1.07 -7.12
CA THR A 168 2.30 1.80 -6.99
C THR A 168 2.81 1.67 -5.55
N PRO A 169 4.08 1.28 -5.32
CA PRO A 169 4.64 1.24 -3.98
C PRO A 169 4.49 2.59 -3.26
N MET A 170 4.02 2.58 -2.01
CA MET A 170 3.78 3.82 -1.25
C MET A 170 5.04 4.67 -1.09
N SER A 171 6.21 4.04 -0.93
CA SER A 171 7.49 4.75 -0.85
C SER A 171 7.84 5.47 -2.15
N GLU A 172 7.55 4.85 -3.30
CA GLU A 172 7.77 5.47 -4.63
C GLU A 172 6.78 6.62 -4.85
N ALA A 173 5.52 6.44 -4.47
CA ALA A 173 4.51 7.49 -4.54
C ALA A 173 4.89 8.69 -3.66
N MET A 174 5.30 8.44 -2.42
CA MET A 174 5.75 9.48 -1.49
C MET A 174 7.00 10.20 -2.00
N GLN A 175 7.99 9.44 -2.46
CA GLN A 175 9.21 10.01 -3.04
C GLN A 175 8.90 10.87 -4.27
N GLY A 176 8.01 10.39 -5.15
CA GLY A 176 7.61 11.14 -6.35
C GLY A 176 6.94 12.47 -6.03
N ILE A 177 6.11 12.56 -5.00
CA ILE A 177 5.51 13.83 -4.53
C ILE A 177 6.58 14.75 -3.98
N MET A 178 7.53 14.24 -3.20
CA MET A 178 8.60 15.06 -2.64
C MET A 178 9.55 15.57 -3.74
N GLU A 179 9.90 14.74 -4.71
CA GLU A 179 10.72 15.15 -5.86
C GLU A 179 10.02 16.19 -6.74
N LEU A 180 8.67 16.10 -6.88
CA LEU A 180 7.88 17.08 -7.63
C LEU A 180 8.02 18.49 -7.06
N ILE A 181 8.16 18.63 -5.75
CA ILE A 181 8.36 19.92 -5.07
C ILE A 181 9.84 20.29 -4.90
N GLY A 182 10.76 19.50 -5.47
CA GLY A 182 12.19 19.76 -5.45
C GLY A 182 12.92 19.24 -4.21
N GLU A 183 12.31 18.33 -3.46
CA GLU A 183 13.00 17.64 -2.37
C GLU A 183 13.84 16.48 -2.90
N HIS A 184 15.13 16.45 -2.55
CA HIS A 184 16.08 15.41 -2.97
C HIS A 184 16.93 14.88 -1.81
N ASP A 185 16.78 15.44 -0.60
CA ASP A 185 17.51 14.99 0.58
C ASP A 185 16.65 14.01 1.39
N PHE A 186 16.75 12.74 1.01
CA PHE A 186 16.02 11.65 1.65
C PHE A 186 16.91 10.94 2.68
N GLY A 187 16.38 10.78 3.88
CA GLY A 187 16.95 9.92 4.92
C GLY A 187 16.51 8.48 4.72
N TYR A 188 15.61 8.00 5.57
CA TYR A 188 15.08 6.65 5.44
C TYR A 188 13.78 6.63 4.63
N MET A 189 13.81 5.99 3.47
CA MET A 189 12.62 5.68 2.69
C MET A 189 12.29 4.19 2.85
N TYR A 190 11.14 3.89 3.42
CA TYR A 190 10.70 2.51 3.61
C TYR A 190 10.54 1.82 2.26
N THR A 191 11.34 0.79 2.04
CA THR A 191 11.23 -0.07 0.86
C THR A 191 10.47 -1.33 1.27
N SER A 192 9.19 -1.38 0.93
CA SER A 192 8.36 -2.54 1.15
C SER A 192 8.76 -3.70 0.23
N ASN A 193 8.78 -4.90 0.78
CA ASN A 193 8.72 -6.11 -0.03
C ASN A 193 7.28 -6.34 -0.50
N ALA A 194 6.71 -5.38 -1.24
CA ALA A 194 5.47 -5.49 -1.99
C ALA A 194 4.14 -5.53 -1.20
N LYS A 195 4.09 -5.14 0.08
CA LYS A 195 2.83 -5.14 0.84
C LYS A 195 2.14 -3.78 0.94
N GLU A 196 2.90 -2.71 1.01
CA GLU A 196 2.35 -1.37 1.12
C GLU A 196 2.40 -0.67 -0.23
N VAL A 197 1.27 -0.74 -0.94
CA VAL A 197 1.08 -0.12 -2.26
C VAL A 197 -0.13 0.79 -2.23
N MET A 198 -0.24 1.68 -3.21
CA MET A 198 -1.45 2.50 -3.37
C MET A 198 -2.69 1.60 -3.42
N PRO A 199 -3.61 1.71 -2.45
CA PRO A 199 -4.74 0.79 -2.31
C PRO A 199 -5.84 1.00 -3.37
N TYR A 200 -5.81 2.13 -4.10
CA TYR A 200 -6.73 2.50 -5.17
C TYR A 200 -6.06 3.52 -6.09
N ASP A 201 -6.67 3.80 -7.24
CA ASP A 201 -6.24 4.90 -8.12
C ASP A 201 -6.43 6.23 -7.39
N TYR A 202 -5.33 6.87 -7.05
CA TYR A 202 -5.33 8.14 -6.34
C TYR A 202 -5.31 9.29 -7.35
N LYS A 203 -6.29 10.18 -7.25
CA LYS A 203 -6.42 11.35 -8.13
C LYS A 203 -6.68 12.59 -7.31
N LYS A 204 -5.95 13.65 -7.59
CA LYS A 204 -6.18 14.98 -6.99
C LYS A 204 -6.11 16.04 -8.10
N GLU A 205 -6.97 17.03 -7.96
CA GLU A 205 -7.03 18.13 -8.91
C GLU A 205 -5.92 19.15 -8.66
N ALA A 206 -5.62 19.96 -9.68
CA ALA A 206 -4.73 21.10 -9.54
C ALA A 206 -5.21 22.03 -8.40
N GLY A 207 -4.27 22.57 -7.62
CA GLY A 207 -4.54 23.40 -6.45
C GLY A 207 -4.72 22.62 -5.15
N THR A 208 -4.74 21.27 -5.17
CA THR A 208 -4.72 20.47 -3.93
C THR A 208 -3.40 20.70 -3.18
N SER A 209 -3.48 20.92 -1.86
CA SER A 209 -2.30 21.11 -1.01
C SER A 209 -1.37 19.89 -1.03
N ILE A 210 -0.08 20.11 -1.15
CA ILE A 210 0.94 19.06 -1.07
C ILE A 210 0.94 18.38 0.30
N THR A 211 0.77 19.16 1.35
CA THR A 211 0.71 18.62 2.72
C THR A 211 -0.51 17.72 2.93
N ASP A 212 -1.65 18.05 2.34
CA ASP A 212 -2.84 17.18 2.38
C ASP A 212 -2.56 15.83 1.68
N ILE A 213 -1.82 15.84 0.57
CA ILE A 213 -1.44 14.61 -0.15
C ILE A 213 -0.47 13.77 0.69
N ILE A 214 0.51 14.41 1.34
CA ILE A 214 1.45 13.73 2.24
C ILE A 214 0.70 13.11 3.42
N GLU A 215 -0.30 13.82 3.98
CA GLU A 215 -1.16 13.29 5.05
C GLU A 215 -2.00 12.11 4.57
N ASP A 216 -2.62 12.22 3.41
CA ASP A 216 -3.37 11.11 2.80
C ASP A 216 -2.48 9.87 2.68
N PHE A 217 -1.25 10.02 2.18
CA PHE A 217 -0.33 8.88 2.02
C PHE A 217 0.14 8.29 3.35
N ARG A 218 0.40 9.14 4.35
CA ARG A 218 0.70 8.69 5.71
C ARG A 218 -0.47 7.88 6.27
N ASP A 219 -1.68 8.36 6.05
CA ASP A 219 -2.89 7.83 6.68
C ASP A 219 -3.50 6.64 5.92
N MET A 220 -2.98 6.28 4.74
CA MET A 220 -3.39 5.07 4.02
C MET A 220 -2.99 3.77 4.74
N TYR A 221 -1.91 3.80 5.51
CA TYR A 221 -1.43 2.66 6.29
C TYR A 221 -1.22 3.05 7.75
N MET A 222 -1.48 2.09 8.65
CA MET A 222 -1.65 2.31 10.10
C MET A 222 -0.41 2.79 10.85
N ASP A 223 0.76 2.58 10.30
CA ASP A 223 1.99 2.58 11.06
C ASP A 223 3.14 3.32 10.38
N PHE A 224 2.80 4.33 9.59
CA PHE A 224 3.81 5.14 8.92
C PHE A 224 4.00 6.52 9.56
N ILE A 225 5.25 6.93 9.60
CA ILE A 225 5.68 8.29 9.93
C ILE A 225 6.21 8.93 8.66
N CYS A 226 5.81 10.15 8.37
CA CYS A 226 6.48 10.98 7.39
C CYS A 226 6.83 12.33 7.99
N GLY A 227 7.91 12.93 7.49
CA GLY A 227 8.39 14.24 7.93
C GLY A 227 9.90 14.31 7.94
N TYR A 228 10.45 15.41 8.42
CA TYR A 228 11.88 15.62 8.46
C TYR A 228 12.51 15.09 9.75
N ASN A 229 13.62 14.35 9.62
CA ASN A 229 14.40 13.88 10.75
C ASN A 229 15.27 15.01 11.36
N VAL A 230 16.02 14.67 12.40
CA VAL A 230 16.86 15.65 13.09
C VAL A 230 17.97 16.25 12.21
N LEU A 231 18.39 15.52 11.17
CA LEU A 231 19.37 15.99 10.20
C LEU A 231 18.77 16.92 9.11
N GLY A 232 17.43 17.03 9.06
CA GLY A 232 16.73 17.82 8.04
C GLY A 232 16.45 17.05 6.77
N GLN A 233 16.53 15.71 6.79
CA GLN A 233 16.25 14.82 5.67
C GLN A 233 14.83 14.31 5.76
N PHE A 234 14.15 14.21 4.64
CA PHE A 234 12.79 13.65 4.61
C PHE A 234 12.81 12.14 4.84
N GLU A 235 11.95 11.66 5.71
CA GLU A 235 11.77 10.24 6.03
C GLU A 235 10.33 9.81 5.83
N TYR A 236 10.17 8.63 5.22
CA TYR A 236 8.95 7.84 5.21
C TYR A 236 9.26 6.47 5.78
N ARG A 237 8.80 6.21 6.99
CA ARG A 237 9.25 5.03 7.75
C ARG A 237 8.09 4.39 8.51
N LYS A 238 8.14 3.05 8.59
CA LYS A 238 7.17 2.27 9.33
C LYS A 238 7.50 2.26 10.82
N ILE A 239 6.47 2.47 11.67
CA ILE A 239 6.56 2.23 13.12
C ILE A 239 6.21 0.78 13.37
N GLU A 240 7.05 0.04 14.10
CA GLU A 240 6.67 -1.29 14.54
C GLU A 240 5.54 -1.22 15.56
N MET A 241 4.41 -1.84 15.23
CA MET A 241 3.28 -1.98 16.16
C MET A 241 3.66 -2.84 17.35
N GLN A 242 3.07 -2.57 18.51
CA GLN A 242 3.31 -3.37 19.69
C GLN A 242 2.83 -4.80 19.51
N LYS A 243 3.72 -5.76 19.77
CA LYS A 243 3.42 -7.19 19.82
C LYS A 243 3.01 -7.61 21.24
N LYS A 244 2.29 -8.72 21.39
CA LYS A 244 1.90 -9.28 22.67
C LYS A 244 3.13 -9.50 23.60
N ASP A 245 4.24 -9.95 23.01
CA ASP A 245 5.54 -10.13 23.71
C ASP A 245 6.50 -9.03 23.25
N GLU A 246 6.28 -7.81 23.71
CA GLU A 246 7.06 -6.64 23.31
C GLU A 246 8.52 -6.74 23.78
N THR A 247 9.43 -6.82 22.83
CA THR A 247 10.87 -6.96 23.05
C THR A 247 11.69 -5.73 22.63
N ARG A 248 11.04 -4.67 22.10
CA ARG A 248 11.76 -3.47 21.69
C ARG A 248 12.51 -2.87 22.85
N LYS A 249 13.72 -2.38 22.59
CA LYS A 249 14.54 -1.73 23.58
C LYS A 249 13.97 -0.39 23.99
N VAL A 250 14.03 -0.13 25.30
CA VAL A 250 13.66 1.16 25.88
C VAL A 250 14.83 2.12 25.67
N LYS A 251 14.54 3.29 25.14
CA LYS A 251 15.54 4.33 24.88
C LYS A 251 16.06 4.94 26.16
N TRP A 252 15.16 5.19 27.12
CA TRP A 252 15.49 5.74 28.43
C TRP A 252 14.52 5.28 29.51
N GLU A 253 15.04 5.11 30.70
CA GLU A 253 14.27 4.69 31.88
C GLU A 253 14.21 5.84 32.89
N PHE A 254 12.99 6.36 33.12
CA PHE A 254 12.73 7.35 34.16
C PHE A 254 12.25 6.62 35.45
N ASP A 255 13.16 6.44 36.38
CA ASP A 255 12.86 5.80 37.65
C ASP A 255 12.95 6.81 38.81
N SER A 256 11.80 7.28 39.25
CA SER A 256 11.70 8.19 40.41
C SER A 256 12.01 7.53 41.73
N ALA A 257 12.13 6.21 41.79
CA ALA A 257 12.40 5.46 43.01
C ALA A 257 13.90 5.26 43.27
N ASP A 258 14.75 5.41 42.26
CA ASP A 258 16.20 5.25 42.37
C ASP A 258 16.86 6.59 42.76
N LYS A 259 17.19 6.74 44.03
CA LYS A 259 17.82 7.96 44.56
C LYS A 259 19.25 8.19 44.08
N ASP A 260 19.88 7.18 43.51
CA ASP A 260 21.25 7.23 42.98
C ASP A 260 21.32 7.59 41.50
N ARG A 261 20.17 7.63 40.82
CA ARG A 261 20.08 8.08 39.43
C ARG A 261 19.72 9.57 39.33
N ALA A 262 20.50 10.30 38.57
CA ALA A 262 20.34 11.74 38.38
C ALA A 262 19.28 12.13 37.32
N ASP A 263 18.53 11.18 36.78
CA ASP A 263 17.39 11.43 35.90
C ASP A 263 16.14 11.76 36.73
N LEU A 264 16.17 12.95 37.33
CA LEU A 264 15.10 13.42 38.19
C LEU A 264 13.85 13.73 37.36
N THR A 265 12.78 12.97 37.62
CA THR A 265 11.42 13.35 37.27
C THR A 265 10.96 14.38 38.32
N LEU A 266 10.68 15.61 37.86
CA LEU A 266 10.30 16.71 38.76
C LEU A 266 8.78 16.78 38.89
N SER A 267 8.03 16.48 37.87
CA SER A 267 6.58 16.33 37.89
C SER A 267 6.14 15.06 37.17
N PHE A 268 5.00 14.55 37.57
CA PHE A 268 4.37 13.38 36.98
C PHE A 268 2.86 13.60 37.01
N ASP A 269 2.28 13.86 35.83
CA ASP A 269 0.86 14.01 35.61
C ASP A 269 0.35 12.87 34.73
N GLU A 270 -0.59 12.09 35.26
CA GLU A 270 -1.20 10.98 34.53
C GLU A 270 -2.68 11.31 34.27
N SER A 271 -3.08 11.25 33.01
CA SER A 271 -4.44 11.57 32.61
C SER A 271 -5.11 10.37 31.94
N TYR A 272 -6.38 10.18 32.31
CA TYR A 272 -7.23 9.12 31.76
C TYR A 272 -8.43 9.79 31.09
N ASN A 273 -8.48 9.74 29.76
CA ASN A 273 -9.63 10.24 29.03
C ASN A 273 -10.47 9.07 28.50
N LEU A 274 -11.52 8.72 29.25
CA LEU A 274 -12.45 7.66 28.87
C LEU A 274 -13.51 8.12 27.86
N GLN A 275 -13.66 9.42 27.60
CA GLN A 275 -14.67 9.92 26.66
C GLN A 275 -14.26 9.69 25.20
N ASP A 276 -12.97 9.78 24.92
CA ASP A 276 -12.42 9.58 23.58
C ASP A 276 -12.11 8.12 23.25
N VAL A 277 -12.30 7.22 24.23
CA VAL A 277 -12.12 5.77 24.01
C VAL A 277 -13.11 5.29 22.97
N LYS A 278 -12.61 4.80 21.86
CA LYS A 278 -13.37 4.06 20.85
C LYS A 278 -12.82 2.66 20.73
N ASN A 279 -13.67 1.67 20.96
CA ASN A 279 -13.32 0.26 20.88
C ASN A 279 -14.01 -0.47 19.71
N ARG A 280 -14.73 0.31 18.90
CA ARG A 280 -15.31 -0.13 17.64
C ARG A 280 -15.26 1.02 16.64
N VAL A 281 -14.81 0.72 15.43
CA VAL A 281 -14.82 1.68 14.32
C VAL A 281 -15.60 1.08 13.16
N VAL A 282 -16.40 1.91 12.52
CA VAL A 282 -17.16 1.60 11.32
C VAL A 282 -16.77 2.62 10.26
N VAL A 283 -16.26 2.15 9.14
CA VAL A 283 -15.96 2.98 7.97
C VAL A 283 -16.97 2.64 6.88
N ILE A 284 -17.51 3.67 6.24
CA ILE A 284 -18.48 3.58 5.15
C ILE A 284 -17.83 4.23 3.92
N GLY A 285 -17.77 3.49 2.83
CA GLY A 285 -17.18 3.94 1.57
C GLY A 285 -18.19 4.63 0.63
N SER A 286 -17.76 4.83 -0.61
CA SER A 286 -18.57 5.43 -1.67
C SER A 286 -19.63 4.46 -2.18
N THR A 287 -20.87 4.94 -2.30
CA THR A 287 -21.93 4.14 -2.92
C THR A 287 -21.71 4.04 -4.43
N SER A 288 -21.63 2.82 -4.93
CA SER A 288 -21.51 2.56 -6.37
C SER A 288 -22.77 3.03 -7.12
N THR A 289 -22.60 3.89 -8.11
CA THR A 289 -23.70 4.37 -8.96
C THR A 289 -24.25 3.28 -9.89
N LYS A 290 -23.46 2.25 -10.18
CA LYS A 290 -23.86 1.13 -11.04
C LYS A 290 -24.69 0.08 -10.27
N THR A 291 -24.31 -0.21 -9.03
CA THR A 291 -24.89 -1.34 -8.27
C THR A 291 -25.72 -0.88 -7.07
N GLY A 292 -25.60 0.36 -6.63
CA GLY A 292 -26.21 0.87 -5.40
C GLY A 292 -25.58 0.31 -4.11
N TYR A 293 -24.53 -0.48 -4.21
CA TYR A 293 -23.82 -1.04 -3.06
C TYR A 293 -22.98 0.03 -2.37
N THR A 294 -23.00 0.04 -1.02
CA THR A 294 -22.17 0.93 -0.19
C THR A 294 -21.19 0.08 0.60
N PRO A 295 -19.88 0.15 0.30
CA PRO A 295 -18.86 -0.59 1.01
C PRO A 295 -18.83 -0.21 2.50
N LYS A 296 -18.53 -1.19 3.37
CA LYS A 296 -18.51 -0.98 4.81
C LYS A 296 -17.49 -1.89 5.49
N GLY A 297 -16.64 -1.30 6.33
CA GLY A 297 -15.72 -2.01 7.20
C GLY A 297 -16.07 -1.80 8.68
N THR A 298 -15.97 -2.85 9.48
CA THR A 298 -16.19 -2.75 10.94
C THR A 298 -15.10 -3.51 11.66
N VAL A 299 -14.43 -2.87 12.61
CA VAL A 299 -13.41 -3.48 13.48
C VAL A 299 -13.72 -3.13 14.93
N LYS A 300 -13.47 -4.07 15.84
CA LYS A 300 -13.71 -3.90 17.30
C LYS A 300 -12.62 -4.59 18.11
N ILE A 301 -12.42 -4.16 19.34
CA ILE A 301 -11.51 -4.80 20.30
C ILE A 301 -12.25 -5.90 21.05
N THR A 302 -11.86 -7.15 20.85
CA THR A 302 -12.45 -8.33 21.50
C THR A 302 -11.47 -9.14 22.33
N ASP A 303 -10.18 -8.79 22.31
CA ASP A 303 -9.17 -9.44 23.13
C ASP A 303 -9.51 -9.27 24.62
N ALA A 304 -9.72 -10.38 25.33
CA ALA A 304 -10.08 -10.39 26.75
C ALA A 304 -9.03 -9.77 27.65
N ASP A 305 -7.75 -9.76 27.24
CA ASP A 305 -6.66 -9.16 27.97
C ASP A 305 -6.58 -7.64 27.77
N ASN A 306 -7.36 -7.08 26.83
CA ASN A 306 -7.40 -5.66 26.55
C ASN A 306 -8.42 -4.95 27.45
N VAL A 307 -7.98 -3.93 28.16
CA VAL A 307 -8.84 -3.14 29.08
C VAL A 307 -9.97 -2.39 28.36
N PHE A 308 -9.86 -2.20 27.06
CA PHE A 308 -10.84 -1.53 26.22
C PHE A 308 -11.74 -2.50 25.45
N ASN A 309 -11.69 -3.78 25.79
CA ASN A 309 -12.56 -4.79 25.20
C ASN A 309 -14.04 -4.35 25.25
N VAL A 310 -14.77 -4.62 24.17
CA VAL A 310 -16.20 -4.26 24.08
C VAL A 310 -17.06 -4.91 25.16
N ASP A 311 -16.67 -6.09 25.64
CA ASP A 311 -17.35 -6.80 26.73
C ASP A 311 -17.02 -6.23 28.12
N ALA A 312 -15.85 -5.57 28.26
CA ALA A 312 -15.43 -4.98 29.53
C ALA A 312 -16.01 -3.58 29.78
N ILE A 313 -16.00 -2.71 28.75
CA ILE A 313 -16.41 -1.30 28.90
C ILE A 313 -17.66 -0.92 28.10
N GLY A 314 -18.28 -1.88 27.42
CA GLY A 314 -19.39 -1.65 26.49
C GLY A 314 -18.92 -1.09 25.13
N MET A 315 -19.82 -1.11 24.17
CA MET A 315 -19.51 -0.73 22.78
C MET A 315 -19.46 0.79 22.61
N ARG A 316 -18.31 1.31 22.21
CA ARG A 316 -18.04 2.73 21.94
C ARG A 316 -17.63 2.91 20.49
N THR A 317 -18.58 3.25 19.64
CA THR A 317 -18.40 3.28 18.19
C THR A 317 -17.98 4.65 17.68
N LYS A 318 -16.97 4.69 16.78
CA LYS A 318 -16.67 5.79 15.86
C LYS A 318 -17.17 5.40 14.48
N VAL A 319 -17.87 6.30 13.80
CA VAL A 319 -18.31 6.11 12.41
C VAL A 319 -17.58 7.12 11.52
N ILE A 320 -17.01 6.67 10.43
CA ILE A 320 -16.27 7.48 9.45
C ILE A 320 -16.89 7.23 8.08
N GLN A 321 -17.09 8.29 7.32
CA GLN A 321 -17.46 8.20 5.92
C GLN A 321 -16.28 8.67 5.08
N ASN A 322 -15.84 7.83 4.14
CA ASN A 322 -14.75 8.13 3.22
C ASN A 322 -15.17 7.72 1.80
N ASN A 323 -15.45 8.70 0.97
CA ASN A 323 -15.95 8.48 -0.39
C ASN A 323 -14.88 8.02 -1.38
N ASP A 324 -13.61 7.98 -0.99
CA ASP A 324 -12.52 7.48 -1.82
C ASP A 324 -12.42 5.94 -1.77
N LEU A 325 -13.08 5.32 -0.80
CA LEU A 325 -13.07 3.87 -0.62
C LEU A 325 -14.21 3.20 -1.40
N THR A 326 -13.86 2.23 -2.21
CA THR A 326 -14.78 1.59 -3.16
C THR A 326 -15.10 0.13 -2.84
N ASN A 327 -14.43 -0.48 -1.85
CA ASN A 327 -14.67 -1.86 -1.43
C ASN A 327 -14.56 -2.04 0.09
N ASP A 328 -15.08 -3.16 0.59
CA ASP A 328 -15.13 -3.47 2.03
C ASP A 328 -13.74 -3.63 2.65
N LEU A 329 -12.76 -4.16 1.91
CA LEU A 329 -11.41 -4.38 2.43
C LEU A 329 -10.70 -3.06 2.72
N GLN A 330 -10.83 -2.07 1.83
CA GLN A 330 -10.31 -0.73 2.07
C GLN A 330 -10.97 -0.09 3.30
N CYS A 331 -12.30 -0.25 3.44
CA CYS A 331 -13.03 0.22 4.62
C CYS A 331 -12.55 -0.47 5.91
N VAL A 332 -12.28 -1.78 5.87
CA VAL A 332 -11.71 -2.52 7.00
C VAL A 332 -10.29 -2.05 7.33
N ALA A 333 -9.45 -1.83 6.32
CA ALA A 333 -8.09 -1.35 6.52
C ALA A 333 -8.09 0.03 7.21
N GLN A 334 -8.90 0.97 6.75
CA GLN A 334 -9.06 2.26 7.42
C GLN A 334 -9.67 2.13 8.82
N ALA A 335 -10.66 1.24 9.01
CA ALA A 335 -11.26 1.01 10.31
C ALA A 335 -10.23 0.47 11.33
N ARG A 336 -9.30 -0.39 10.89
CA ARG A 336 -8.17 -0.88 11.69
C ARG A 336 -7.25 0.27 12.13
N TYR A 337 -6.85 1.11 11.18
CA TYR A 337 -6.02 2.27 11.46
C TYR A 337 -6.66 3.21 12.49
N GLU A 338 -7.91 3.58 12.26
CA GLU A 338 -8.64 4.47 13.14
C GLU A 338 -8.88 3.86 14.53
N LEU A 339 -9.09 2.56 14.62
CA LEU A 339 -9.20 1.88 15.90
C LEU A 339 -7.86 1.88 16.64
N TRP A 340 -6.77 1.56 15.96
CA TRP A 340 -5.43 1.63 16.53
C TRP A 340 -5.13 3.05 17.03
N LYS A 341 -5.38 4.08 16.22
CA LYS A 341 -5.17 5.49 16.57
C LYS A 341 -5.94 5.90 17.83
N THR A 342 -7.18 5.45 17.98
CA THR A 342 -8.00 5.78 19.15
C THR A 342 -7.73 4.90 20.37
N ALA A 343 -7.25 3.70 20.20
CA ALA A 343 -6.94 2.79 21.30
C ALA A 343 -5.62 3.12 22.01
N HIS A 344 -4.68 3.82 21.35
CA HIS A 344 -3.36 4.12 21.91
C HIS A 344 -3.30 5.42 22.73
N PHE A 345 -4.19 6.37 22.51
CA PHE A 345 -4.10 7.71 23.08
C PHE A 345 -4.86 7.94 24.42
N GLN A 346 -5.14 6.90 25.18
CA GLN A 346 -6.12 6.98 26.28
C GLN A 346 -5.53 7.10 27.68
N GLU A 347 -4.34 6.55 27.93
CA GLU A 347 -3.56 6.83 29.13
C GLU A 347 -2.33 7.63 28.72
N LYS A 348 -2.32 8.90 29.08
CA LYS A 348 -1.19 9.80 28.81
C LYS A 348 -0.46 10.13 30.08
N VAL A 349 0.83 10.25 29.96
CA VAL A 349 1.68 10.79 31.02
C VAL A 349 2.37 12.04 30.50
N THR A 350 2.37 13.09 31.31
CA THR A 350 3.21 14.27 31.13
C THR A 350 4.22 14.29 32.27
N ILE A 351 5.49 14.35 31.91
CA ILE A 351 6.59 14.41 32.89
C ILE A 351 7.50 15.59 32.59
N ASP A 352 7.84 16.36 33.63
CA ASP A 352 8.94 17.31 33.57
C ASP A 352 10.18 16.68 34.15
N VAL A 353 11.23 16.71 33.38
CA VAL A 353 12.50 16.01 33.70
C VAL A 353 13.70 16.89 33.45
N VAL A 354 14.82 16.56 34.05
CA VAL A 354 16.11 17.11 33.63
C VAL A 354 16.39 16.62 32.20
N PRO A 355 16.76 17.51 31.26
CA PRO A 355 16.78 17.17 29.84
C PRO A 355 17.61 15.94 29.47
N VAL A 356 17.01 15.03 28.69
CA VAL A 356 17.64 13.87 28.07
C VAL A 356 17.57 14.06 26.55
N TYR A 357 18.51 14.81 26.01
CA TYR A 357 18.47 15.33 24.65
C TYR A 357 18.48 14.28 23.53
N ALA A 358 18.77 13.03 23.86
CA ALA A 358 18.83 11.94 22.87
C ALA A 358 17.47 11.24 22.63
N ILE A 359 16.41 11.65 23.34
CA ILE A 359 15.07 11.10 23.13
C ILE A 359 14.40 11.84 21.95
N GLN A 360 13.72 11.07 21.09
CA GLN A 360 12.97 11.56 19.95
C GLN A 360 11.50 11.13 20.05
N PRO A 361 10.57 11.81 19.38
CA PRO A 361 9.20 11.34 19.21
C PRO A 361 9.16 9.90 18.65
N ASN A 362 8.25 9.09 19.14
CA ASN A 362 8.09 7.66 18.88
C ASN A 362 9.17 6.76 19.52
N ASP A 363 10.08 7.30 20.32
CA ASP A 363 10.95 6.48 21.15
C ASP A 363 10.16 5.83 22.29
N LEU A 364 10.59 4.65 22.70
CA LEU A 364 10.02 3.92 23.82
C LEU A 364 10.75 4.29 25.11
N ILE A 365 10.01 4.76 26.08
CA ILE A 365 10.53 5.08 27.43
C ILE A 365 9.81 4.26 28.50
N THR A 366 10.42 4.10 29.66
CA THR A 366 9.73 3.62 30.84
C THR A 366 9.64 4.74 31.89
N VAL A 367 8.48 4.80 32.52
CA VAL A 367 8.25 5.74 33.63
C VAL A 367 7.69 4.98 34.82
N THR A 368 8.28 5.19 35.99
CA THR A 368 7.80 4.62 37.24
C THR A 368 6.82 5.56 37.92
N ASN A 369 5.57 5.13 38.08
CA ASN A 369 4.55 5.89 38.79
C ASN A 369 5.00 6.13 40.24
N PRO A 370 5.08 7.39 40.71
CA PRO A 370 5.63 7.72 42.02
C PRO A 370 4.78 7.22 43.21
N VAL A 371 3.49 6.95 42.97
CA VAL A 371 2.56 6.48 43.99
C VAL A 371 2.51 4.95 44.04
N THR A 372 2.25 4.31 42.91
CA THR A 372 2.07 2.85 42.87
C THR A 372 3.39 2.07 42.81
N LYS A 373 4.49 2.74 42.52
CA LYS A 373 5.82 2.15 42.30
C LYS A 373 5.88 1.12 41.16
N LYS A 374 4.90 1.16 40.24
CA LYS A 374 4.87 0.32 39.05
C LYS A 374 5.47 1.06 37.88
N THR A 375 6.32 0.38 37.14
CA THR A 375 6.94 0.89 35.92
C THR A 375 6.12 0.46 34.70
N TYR A 376 5.82 1.40 33.85
CA TYR A 376 5.08 1.16 32.58
C TYR A 376 5.88 1.66 31.40
N ARG A 377 5.58 1.12 30.22
CA ARG A 377 6.17 1.54 28.96
C ARG A 377 5.27 2.56 28.29
N TYR A 378 5.89 3.62 27.80
CA TYR A 378 5.21 4.71 27.10
C TYR A 378 5.94 5.00 25.78
N MET A 379 5.18 5.38 24.76
CA MET A 379 5.71 5.92 23.52
C MET A 379 5.61 7.43 23.56
N VAL A 380 6.68 8.11 23.19
CA VAL A 380 6.78 9.57 23.23
C VAL A 380 5.97 10.20 22.13
N ASP A 381 5.02 11.07 22.47
CA ASP A 381 4.17 11.83 21.56
C ASP A 381 4.76 13.19 21.22
N SER A 382 5.16 13.92 22.25
CA SER A 382 5.76 15.23 22.10
C SER A 382 6.82 15.51 23.16
N ILE A 383 7.74 16.37 22.79
CA ILE A 383 8.81 16.83 23.67
C ILE A 383 8.92 18.34 23.54
N SER A 384 9.03 19.03 24.67
CA SER A 384 9.45 20.43 24.72
C SER A 384 10.73 20.56 25.53
N VAL A 385 11.76 21.10 24.92
CA VAL A 385 13.08 21.32 25.55
C VAL A 385 13.30 22.79 25.73
N ASP A 386 13.44 23.22 26.98
CA ASP A 386 13.87 24.57 27.30
C ASP A 386 15.41 24.65 27.22
N LEU A 387 15.92 25.65 26.51
CA LEU A 387 17.35 25.89 26.29
C LEU A 387 17.98 26.81 27.35
N GLY A 388 17.18 27.31 28.29
CA GLY A 388 17.67 28.11 29.42
C GLY A 388 18.64 27.32 30.32
N VAL A 389 19.38 28.04 31.15
CA VAL A 389 20.38 27.43 32.07
C VAL A 389 19.73 26.46 33.04
N ASP A 390 18.52 26.76 33.51
CA ASP A 390 17.71 25.93 34.41
C ASP A 390 16.59 25.21 33.63
N GLY A 391 16.74 25.10 32.30
CA GLY A 391 15.73 24.55 31.40
C GLY A 391 15.38 23.11 31.72
N LEU A 392 14.10 22.82 31.65
CA LEU A 392 13.55 21.48 31.79
C LEU A 392 13.16 20.89 30.44
N MET A 393 12.87 19.61 30.45
CA MET A 393 12.31 18.89 29.33
C MET A 393 10.96 18.33 29.75
N THR A 394 9.92 18.75 29.05
CA THR A 394 8.57 18.19 29.20
C THR A 394 8.37 17.12 28.16
N ILE A 395 7.94 15.96 28.57
CA ILE A 395 7.64 14.81 27.70
C ILE A 395 6.17 14.45 27.88
N ASP A 396 5.41 14.49 26.78
CA ASP A 396 4.11 13.85 26.69
C ASP A 396 4.27 12.48 26.04
N ALA A 397 3.70 11.48 26.64
CA ALA A 397 3.77 10.12 26.15
C ALA A 397 2.48 9.36 26.43
N HIS A 398 2.14 8.41 25.58
CA HIS A 398 1.01 7.53 25.78
C HIS A 398 1.48 6.13 26.19
N LYS A 399 0.71 5.50 27.09
CA LYS A 399 0.98 4.16 27.56
C LYS A 399 0.73 3.14 26.47
N LEU A 400 1.69 2.24 26.28
CA LEU A 400 1.54 1.17 25.33
C LEU A 400 0.69 0.04 25.89
N TYR A 401 -0.37 -0.27 25.16
CA TYR A 401 -1.15 -1.47 25.35
C TYR A 401 -1.05 -2.36 24.13
N TYR A 402 -0.93 -3.66 24.35
CA TYR A 402 -1.19 -4.59 23.28
C TYR A 402 -2.69 -4.52 22.94
N VAL A 403 -3.00 -4.02 21.77
CA VAL A 403 -4.34 -4.08 21.24
C VAL A 403 -4.42 -5.34 20.40
N GLY A 404 -4.92 -6.44 21.01
CA GLY A 404 -5.36 -7.61 20.28
C GLY A 404 -6.55 -7.19 19.45
N PHE A 405 -6.35 -6.97 18.15
CA PHE A 405 -7.47 -6.86 17.25
C PHE A 405 -8.03 -8.27 17.04
N ASP A 406 -9.23 -8.53 17.53
CA ASP A 406 -10.07 -9.45 16.79
C ASP A 406 -10.43 -8.70 15.50
N TYR A 407 -9.70 -8.99 14.49
CA TYR A 407 -10.10 -8.69 13.12
C TYR A 407 -11.33 -9.54 12.84
N GLY A 408 -12.47 -9.19 13.42
CA GLY A 408 -13.76 -9.89 13.28
C GLY A 408 -14.26 -10.00 11.84
N THR A 409 -13.47 -9.54 10.93
CA THR A 409 -13.26 -9.99 9.58
C THR A 409 -11.78 -10.40 9.44
N ALA A 410 -11.29 -11.25 10.35
CA ALA A 410 -10.23 -12.14 9.96
C ALA A 410 -10.66 -12.66 8.61
N GLU A 411 -9.87 -12.37 7.59
CA GLU A 411 -9.98 -12.91 6.26
C GLU A 411 -11.33 -13.58 6.05
N MET A 412 -12.27 -12.90 5.37
CA MET A 412 -13.64 -13.47 5.19
C MET A 412 -13.47 -14.94 4.85
N PRO A 413 -14.19 -15.89 5.45
CA PRO A 413 -13.96 -17.31 5.20
C PRO A 413 -13.87 -17.63 3.70
N ILE A 414 -14.57 -16.84 2.88
CA ILE A 414 -14.53 -16.93 1.43
C ILE A 414 -13.18 -16.47 0.85
N VAL A 415 -12.60 -15.40 1.35
CA VAL A 415 -11.27 -14.91 0.91
C VAL A 415 -10.20 -15.94 1.28
N ALA A 416 -10.25 -16.49 2.50
CA ALA A 416 -9.36 -17.56 2.92
C ALA A 416 -9.51 -18.82 2.04
N ALA A 417 -10.75 -19.15 1.67
CA ALA A 417 -11.05 -20.29 0.80
C ALA A 417 -10.48 -20.09 -0.61
N ILE A 418 -10.68 -18.90 -1.21
CA ILE A 418 -10.12 -18.57 -2.54
C ILE A 418 -8.59 -18.54 -2.50
N LYS A 419 -7.98 -17.92 -1.48
CA LYS A 419 -6.52 -17.94 -1.32
C LYS A 419 -5.99 -19.36 -1.22
N ASN A 420 -6.64 -20.22 -0.44
CA ASN A 420 -6.28 -21.63 -0.36
C ASN A 420 -6.38 -22.34 -1.73
N GLY A 421 -7.42 -22.07 -2.50
CA GLY A 421 -7.54 -22.57 -3.87
C GLY A 421 -6.40 -22.12 -4.77
N ILE A 422 -6.00 -20.87 -4.69
CA ILE A 422 -4.90 -20.31 -5.49
C ILE A 422 -3.54 -20.84 -5.02
N GLU A 423 -3.26 -20.86 -3.71
CA GLU A 423 -1.94 -21.15 -3.15
C GLU A 423 -1.66 -22.65 -3.00
N HIS A 424 -2.66 -23.42 -2.59
CA HIS A 424 -2.48 -24.82 -2.23
C HIS A 424 -3.14 -25.80 -3.22
N LEU A 425 -4.29 -25.45 -3.79
CA LEU A 425 -4.91 -26.27 -4.84
C LEU A 425 -4.42 -25.89 -6.24
N GLY A 426 -3.69 -24.78 -6.38
CA GLY A 426 -3.03 -24.37 -7.61
C GLY A 426 -3.98 -23.98 -8.74
N TRP A 427 -5.12 -23.40 -8.47
CA TRP A 427 -6.12 -23.07 -9.48
C TRP A 427 -5.57 -22.26 -10.66
N LEU A 428 -4.82 -21.19 -10.38
CA LEU A 428 -4.22 -20.41 -11.44
C LEU A 428 -3.13 -21.18 -12.19
N SER A 429 -2.41 -22.04 -11.48
CA SER A 429 -1.37 -22.90 -12.04
C SER A 429 -1.93 -23.89 -13.03
N LEU A 430 -2.99 -24.57 -12.65
CA LEU A 430 -3.65 -25.57 -13.48
C LEU A 430 -4.31 -24.93 -14.71
N ALA A 431 -4.91 -23.75 -14.55
CA ALA A 431 -5.44 -22.98 -15.67
C ALA A 431 -4.36 -22.60 -16.67
N GLU A 432 -3.22 -22.07 -16.21
CA GLU A 432 -2.10 -21.75 -17.11
C GLU A 432 -1.51 -22.99 -17.78
N GLN A 433 -1.37 -24.08 -17.06
CA GLN A 433 -0.91 -25.36 -17.65
C GLN A 433 -1.82 -25.80 -18.78
N ARG A 434 -3.15 -25.71 -18.58
CA ARG A 434 -4.13 -26.02 -19.62
C ARG A 434 -4.01 -25.09 -20.83
N ILE A 435 -3.85 -23.79 -20.61
CA ILE A 435 -3.62 -22.82 -21.66
C ILE A 435 -2.35 -23.17 -22.45
N LYS A 436 -1.28 -23.50 -21.76
CA LYS A 436 -0.01 -23.92 -22.37
C LYS A 436 -0.18 -25.20 -23.19
N ASP A 437 -0.86 -26.20 -22.65
CA ASP A 437 -1.06 -27.48 -23.34
C ASP A 437 -1.94 -27.33 -24.57
N CYS A 438 -3.01 -26.50 -24.48
CA CYS A 438 -3.97 -26.33 -25.55
C CYS A 438 -3.56 -25.26 -26.58
N TYR A 439 -3.08 -24.13 -26.14
CA TYR A 439 -2.79 -23.00 -26.99
C TYR A 439 -1.30 -22.76 -27.24
N GLY A 440 -0.43 -23.40 -26.47
CA GLY A 440 1.04 -23.28 -26.65
C GLY A 440 1.63 -21.97 -26.17
N ILE A 441 0.91 -21.21 -25.31
CA ILE A 441 1.34 -19.95 -24.72
C ILE A 441 1.32 -20.03 -23.20
N SER A 442 2.21 -19.32 -22.53
CA SER A 442 2.31 -19.25 -21.07
C SER A 442 3.03 -17.96 -20.66
N GLY A 443 2.97 -17.60 -19.39
CA GLY A 443 3.72 -16.49 -18.83
C GLY A 443 5.24 -16.72 -18.85
N ASP A 444 6.00 -15.63 -18.72
CA ASP A 444 7.48 -15.64 -18.79
C ASP A 444 8.18 -15.67 -17.42
N GLY A 445 7.44 -15.77 -16.32
CA GLY A 445 7.93 -15.79 -14.93
C GLY A 445 8.29 -14.42 -14.35
N LYS A 446 8.08 -13.34 -15.09
CA LYS A 446 8.46 -11.99 -14.65
C LYS A 446 7.27 -11.14 -14.21
N ASN A 447 6.08 -11.41 -14.72
CA ASN A 447 4.87 -10.71 -14.37
C ASN A 447 4.33 -11.13 -13.00
N THR A 448 3.67 -10.17 -12.35
CA THR A 448 2.95 -10.39 -11.09
C THR A 448 1.45 -10.22 -11.33
N ILE A 449 0.67 -11.21 -10.93
CA ILE A 449 -0.78 -11.10 -10.81
C ILE A 449 -1.10 -10.62 -9.40
N ILE A 450 -1.71 -9.44 -9.30
CA ILE A 450 -2.21 -8.88 -8.06
C ILE A 450 -3.66 -9.31 -7.91
N VAL A 451 -3.92 -10.24 -7.01
CA VAL A 451 -5.29 -10.71 -6.72
C VAL A 451 -5.95 -9.71 -5.77
N ARG A 452 -7.02 -9.10 -6.25
CA ARG A 452 -7.82 -8.14 -5.51
C ARG A 452 -9.21 -8.71 -5.24
N PHE A 453 -9.65 -8.62 -4.00
CA PHE A 453 -11.01 -8.99 -3.63
C PHE A 453 -11.88 -7.75 -3.54
N VAL A 454 -13.02 -7.77 -4.22
CA VAL A 454 -14.03 -6.72 -4.17
C VAL A 454 -15.35 -7.30 -3.67
N SER A 455 -16.25 -6.45 -3.23
CA SER A 455 -17.57 -6.87 -2.77
C SER A 455 -18.62 -5.97 -3.40
N ASN A 456 -19.00 -6.29 -4.61
CA ASN A 456 -20.02 -5.60 -5.36
C ASN A 456 -21.40 -6.28 -5.17
N GLN A 457 -22.31 -6.09 -6.09
CA GLN A 457 -23.59 -6.78 -6.07
C GLN A 457 -23.46 -8.14 -6.78
N ALA A 458 -23.92 -9.19 -6.14
CA ALA A 458 -23.97 -10.53 -6.72
C ALA A 458 -24.70 -10.54 -8.08
N GLY A 459 -24.12 -11.22 -9.09
CA GLY A 459 -24.71 -11.39 -10.42
C GLY A 459 -24.24 -10.41 -11.49
N GLY A 460 -23.22 -9.60 -11.19
CA GLY A 460 -22.53 -8.76 -12.17
C GLY A 460 -21.32 -9.44 -12.81
N GLU A 461 -20.24 -8.71 -12.97
CA GLU A 461 -18.94 -9.21 -13.36
C GLU A 461 -18.34 -10.00 -12.20
N GLN A 462 -18.12 -11.30 -12.38
CA GLN A 462 -17.64 -12.19 -11.30
C GLN A 462 -16.14 -12.02 -11.06
N ALA A 463 -15.40 -11.81 -12.13
CA ALA A 463 -13.98 -11.50 -12.09
C ALA A 463 -13.59 -10.69 -13.32
N SER A 464 -12.43 -10.04 -13.25
CA SER A 464 -11.81 -9.39 -14.40
C SER A 464 -10.30 -9.32 -14.28
N THR A 465 -9.61 -9.37 -15.43
CA THR A 465 -8.16 -9.21 -15.52
C THR A 465 -7.81 -7.92 -16.23
N THR A 466 -7.09 -7.05 -15.55
CA THR A 466 -6.62 -5.77 -16.09
C THR A 466 -5.09 -5.78 -16.19
N ALA A 467 -4.57 -5.47 -17.38
CA ALA A 467 -3.14 -5.24 -17.61
C ALA A 467 -2.85 -3.76 -17.81
N TYR A 468 -1.67 -3.34 -17.36
CA TYR A 468 -1.22 -1.95 -17.47
C TYR A 468 -0.20 -1.80 -18.60
N LEU A 469 -0.31 -0.71 -19.39
CA LEU A 469 0.57 -0.48 -20.55
C LEU A 469 2.04 -0.24 -20.15
N THR A 470 2.28 0.24 -18.95
CA THR A 470 3.61 0.66 -18.48
C THR A 470 4.22 -0.29 -17.45
N SER A 471 3.48 -1.31 -17.01
CA SER A 471 3.87 -2.23 -15.96
C SER A 471 3.76 -3.68 -16.42
N ARG A 472 4.59 -4.57 -15.84
CA ARG A 472 4.43 -6.01 -15.98
C ARG A 472 3.48 -6.61 -14.94
N ASN A 473 2.83 -5.79 -14.12
CA ASN A 473 1.82 -6.24 -13.18
C ASN A 473 0.45 -6.29 -13.88
N GLN A 474 -0.35 -7.23 -13.44
CA GLN A 474 -1.75 -7.35 -13.84
C GLN A 474 -2.60 -7.47 -12.57
N THR A 475 -3.82 -7.00 -12.60
CA THR A 475 -4.77 -7.16 -11.50
C THR A 475 -5.81 -8.20 -11.88
N LEU A 476 -5.97 -9.23 -11.07
CA LEU A 476 -7.10 -10.16 -11.09
C LEU A 476 -8.07 -9.73 -9.99
N GLU A 477 -9.17 -9.11 -10.38
CA GLU A 477 -10.21 -8.69 -9.46
C GLU A 477 -11.27 -9.79 -9.33
N LEU A 478 -11.65 -10.16 -8.10
CA LEU A 478 -12.62 -11.21 -7.80
C LEU A 478 -13.74 -10.63 -6.94
N ASP A 479 -14.99 -10.70 -7.42
CA ASP A 479 -16.15 -10.28 -6.65
C ASP A 479 -16.57 -11.38 -5.66
N ILE A 480 -16.20 -11.23 -4.40
CA ILE A 480 -16.47 -12.23 -3.35
C ILE A 480 -17.96 -12.49 -3.13
N LYS A 481 -18.85 -11.59 -3.56
CA LYS A 481 -20.30 -11.81 -3.51
C LYS A 481 -20.75 -12.93 -4.44
N ASP A 482 -20.01 -13.15 -5.50
CA ASP A 482 -20.26 -14.22 -6.44
C ASP A 482 -19.72 -15.57 -5.98
N PHE A 483 -18.82 -15.56 -4.99
CA PHE A 483 -18.21 -16.74 -4.39
C PHE A 483 -18.74 -17.07 -2.98
N GLU A 484 -19.75 -16.38 -2.45
CA GLU A 484 -20.26 -16.57 -1.08
C GLU A 484 -20.63 -18.03 -0.73
N LYS A 485 -20.94 -18.85 -1.71
CA LYS A 485 -21.31 -20.26 -1.55
C LYS A 485 -20.23 -21.24 -1.99
N LEU A 486 -19.00 -20.76 -2.17
CA LEU A 486 -17.88 -21.59 -2.59
C LEU A 486 -17.75 -22.82 -1.68
N ASN A 487 -17.82 -24.00 -2.28
CA ASN A 487 -17.68 -25.27 -1.61
C ASN A 487 -16.36 -25.94 -2.00
N LEU A 488 -15.35 -25.81 -1.16
CA LEU A 488 -14.04 -26.43 -1.39
C LEU A 488 -14.01 -27.96 -1.23
N LYS A 489 -15.13 -28.55 -0.83
CA LYS A 489 -15.27 -30.02 -0.82
C LYS A 489 -15.70 -30.58 -2.17
N ASP A 490 -16.21 -29.74 -3.02
CA ASP A 490 -16.41 -29.99 -4.43
C ASP A 490 -15.09 -29.81 -5.16
N GLU A 491 -14.69 -30.76 -5.98
CA GLU A 491 -13.39 -30.76 -6.67
C GLU A 491 -13.19 -29.55 -7.60
N ASN A 492 -14.28 -28.95 -8.05
CA ASN A 492 -14.27 -27.82 -8.98
C ASN A 492 -14.49 -26.46 -8.29
N GLY A 493 -14.69 -26.45 -6.98
CA GLY A 493 -14.98 -25.24 -6.25
C GLY A 493 -16.35 -24.64 -6.62
N ASP A 494 -17.43 -25.42 -6.50
CA ASP A 494 -18.82 -24.98 -6.77
C ASP A 494 -19.14 -23.72 -5.94
N VAL A 495 -19.51 -22.65 -6.60
CA VAL A 495 -19.98 -21.41 -5.97
C VAL A 495 -21.47 -21.43 -5.61
N GLY A 496 -22.19 -22.49 -6.00
CA GLY A 496 -23.53 -22.80 -5.51
C GLY A 496 -24.63 -21.81 -5.90
N ARG A 497 -24.45 -21.03 -6.94
CA ARG A 497 -25.49 -20.13 -7.45
C ARG A 497 -26.45 -20.81 -8.39
N SER A 498 -25.90 -21.42 -9.37
CA SER A 498 -26.59 -22.28 -10.32
C SER A 498 -25.70 -23.48 -10.60
N LYS A 499 -26.32 -24.54 -11.09
CA LYS A 499 -25.54 -25.67 -11.52
C LYS A 499 -24.62 -25.25 -12.66
N GLY A 500 -23.32 -25.34 -12.41
CA GLY A 500 -22.30 -24.93 -13.37
C GLY A 500 -21.61 -23.58 -13.14
N ASP A 501 -21.91 -22.87 -12.06
CA ASP A 501 -21.16 -21.68 -11.64
C ASP A 501 -19.96 -22.12 -10.77
N TYR A 502 -18.90 -22.55 -11.41
CA TYR A 502 -17.69 -23.04 -10.76
C TYR A 502 -16.58 -21.99 -10.75
N ALA A 503 -15.81 -21.94 -9.67
CA ALA A 503 -14.70 -21.01 -9.52
C ALA A 503 -13.60 -21.24 -10.57
N ASP A 504 -13.37 -22.48 -10.94
CA ASP A 504 -12.38 -22.88 -11.93
C ASP A 504 -12.66 -22.28 -13.32
N ARG A 505 -13.92 -22.19 -13.72
CA ARG A 505 -14.31 -21.53 -14.97
C ARG A 505 -14.01 -20.06 -14.97
N VAL A 506 -14.39 -19.38 -13.90
CA VAL A 506 -14.16 -17.94 -13.75
C VAL A 506 -12.66 -17.66 -13.78
N LEU A 507 -11.88 -18.37 -12.96
CA LEU A 507 -10.44 -18.17 -12.88
C LEU A 507 -9.70 -18.66 -14.13
N GLY A 508 -10.17 -19.74 -14.76
CA GLY A 508 -9.63 -20.23 -16.04
C GLY A 508 -9.80 -19.21 -17.16
N HIS A 509 -10.97 -18.58 -17.26
CA HIS A 509 -11.27 -17.51 -18.19
C HIS A 509 -10.30 -16.32 -18.00
N GLU A 510 -10.19 -15.83 -16.77
CA GLU A 510 -9.34 -14.70 -16.45
C GLU A 510 -7.86 -15.00 -16.64
N MET A 511 -7.41 -16.22 -16.35
CA MET A 511 -6.03 -16.63 -16.61
C MET A 511 -5.68 -16.66 -18.10
N PHE A 512 -6.64 -16.93 -18.99
CA PHE A 512 -6.39 -16.81 -20.42
C PHE A 512 -6.06 -15.35 -20.79
N HIS A 513 -6.80 -14.39 -20.26
CA HIS A 513 -6.49 -12.96 -20.46
C HIS A 513 -5.13 -12.59 -19.89
N ALA A 514 -4.81 -13.06 -18.68
CA ALA A 514 -3.52 -12.81 -18.04
C ALA A 514 -2.34 -13.35 -18.88
N VAL A 515 -2.46 -14.58 -19.38
CA VAL A 515 -1.44 -15.20 -20.24
C VAL A 515 -1.29 -14.44 -21.55
N CYS A 516 -2.39 -14.05 -22.21
CA CYS A 516 -2.32 -13.26 -23.43
C CYS A 516 -1.63 -11.91 -23.20
N ASN A 517 -1.95 -11.23 -22.13
CA ASN A 517 -1.35 -9.96 -21.75
C ASN A 517 0.15 -10.06 -21.51
N ASP A 518 0.60 -11.18 -20.89
CA ASP A 518 2.02 -11.41 -20.67
C ASP A 518 2.76 -11.82 -21.94
N PHE A 519 2.21 -12.79 -22.66
CA PHE A 519 2.88 -13.39 -23.82
C PHE A 519 2.99 -12.41 -25.01
N TYR A 520 1.90 -11.67 -25.29
CA TYR A 520 1.86 -10.73 -26.43
C TYR A 520 2.16 -9.29 -26.03
N GLY A 521 2.04 -8.95 -24.77
CA GLY A 521 2.07 -7.60 -24.24
C GLY A 521 0.70 -6.91 -24.31
N ALA A 522 0.38 -6.10 -23.28
CA ALA A 522 -0.90 -5.41 -23.14
C ALA A 522 -1.32 -4.57 -24.38
N PRO A 523 -0.43 -3.80 -25.04
CA PRO A 523 -0.84 -3.05 -26.23
C PRO A 523 -1.38 -3.94 -27.35
N LYS A 524 -0.73 -5.08 -27.58
CA LYS A 524 -1.15 -6.01 -28.64
C LYS A 524 -2.44 -6.73 -28.28
N THR A 525 -2.60 -7.09 -27.02
CA THR A 525 -3.82 -7.75 -26.53
C THR A 525 -5.02 -6.82 -26.59
N ILE A 526 -4.84 -5.52 -26.35
CA ILE A 526 -5.90 -4.51 -26.49
C ILE A 526 -6.41 -4.46 -27.93
N ASP A 527 -5.51 -4.53 -28.91
CA ASP A 527 -5.84 -4.47 -30.33
C ASP A 527 -6.46 -5.77 -30.89
N MET A 528 -6.43 -6.87 -30.12
CA MET A 528 -7.08 -8.12 -30.55
C MET A 528 -8.60 -7.97 -30.57
N PRO A 529 -9.29 -8.55 -31.57
CA PRO A 529 -10.74 -8.58 -31.58
C PRO A 529 -11.30 -9.21 -30.31
N ILE A 530 -12.35 -8.60 -29.74
CA ILE A 530 -12.96 -9.08 -28.49
C ILE A 530 -13.45 -10.52 -28.66
N TRP A 531 -14.09 -10.87 -29.75
CA TRP A 531 -14.53 -12.25 -30.00
C TRP A 531 -13.37 -13.27 -29.95
N PHE A 532 -12.14 -12.88 -30.30
CA PHE A 532 -10.99 -13.78 -30.20
C PHE A 532 -10.61 -14.01 -28.75
N LYS A 533 -10.50 -12.94 -27.98
CA LYS A 533 -10.14 -13.02 -26.57
C LYS A 533 -11.19 -13.79 -25.78
N GLU A 534 -12.42 -13.34 -25.85
CA GLU A 534 -13.52 -13.96 -25.08
C GLU A 534 -13.86 -15.36 -25.59
N GLY A 535 -13.83 -15.58 -26.90
CA GLY A 535 -14.15 -16.88 -27.46
C GLY A 535 -13.16 -17.98 -27.06
N PHE A 536 -11.86 -17.70 -27.05
CA PHE A 536 -10.87 -18.68 -26.59
C PHE A 536 -10.80 -18.79 -25.08
N ALA A 537 -11.12 -17.76 -24.33
CA ALA A 537 -11.31 -17.86 -22.89
C ALA A 537 -12.51 -18.76 -22.55
N GLU A 538 -13.65 -18.58 -23.21
CA GLU A 538 -14.84 -19.45 -23.06
C GLU A 538 -14.58 -20.89 -23.53
N LEU A 539 -13.79 -21.09 -24.60
CA LEU A 539 -13.46 -22.43 -25.08
C LEU A 539 -12.63 -23.24 -24.08
N LEU A 540 -11.84 -22.57 -23.24
CA LEU A 540 -11.01 -23.21 -22.24
C LEU A 540 -11.82 -24.02 -21.24
N HIS A 541 -12.98 -23.48 -20.83
CA HIS A 541 -13.86 -24.07 -19.83
C HIS A 541 -15.23 -24.50 -20.38
N GLY A 542 -15.53 -24.20 -21.66
CA GLY A 542 -16.80 -24.46 -22.28
C GLY A 542 -17.86 -23.40 -21.96
N ALA A 543 -18.84 -23.24 -22.87
CA ALA A 543 -19.90 -22.26 -22.74
C ALA A 543 -21.29 -22.89 -22.69
N LYS A 544 -21.38 -24.16 -22.28
CA LYS A 544 -22.63 -24.92 -22.31
C LYS A 544 -23.71 -24.35 -21.40
N GLU A 545 -23.36 -24.00 -20.17
CA GLU A 545 -24.32 -23.44 -19.21
C GLU A 545 -24.83 -22.09 -19.68
N ARG A 546 -23.94 -21.26 -20.22
CA ARG A 546 -24.30 -19.97 -20.78
C ARG A 546 -25.23 -20.14 -21.99
N TYR A 547 -24.95 -21.12 -22.85
CA TYR A 547 -25.84 -21.49 -23.94
C TYR A 547 -27.19 -21.99 -23.45
N GLN A 548 -27.20 -22.88 -22.47
CA GLN A 548 -28.44 -23.45 -21.90
C GLN A 548 -29.27 -22.38 -21.18
N SER A 549 -28.66 -21.43 -20.51
CA SER A 549 -29.35 -20.29 -19.90
C SER A 549 -30.07 -19.41 -20.93
N ILE A 550 -29.49 -19.23 -22.11
CA ILE A 550 -30.09 -18.48 -23.23
C ILE A 550 -31.22 -19.26 -23.88
N THR A 551 -31.05 -20.57 -24.05
CA THR A 551 -32.00 -21.41 -24.78
C THR A 551 -33.08 -22.04 -23.90
N GLY A 552 -32.95 -22.01 -22.57
CA GLY A 552 -33.86 -22.65 -21.61
C GLY A 552 -33.75 -24.17 -21.61
N TYR A 553 -32.57 -24.71 -21.90
CA TYR A 553 -32.29 -26.15 -21.98
C TYR A 553 -33.08 -26.90 -23.07
N VAL A 554 -33.49 -26.19 -24.09
CA VAL A 554 -34.28 -26.77 -25.22
C VAL A 554 -33.56 -26.46 -26.52
N SER A 555 -33.46 -27.48 -27.39
CA SER A 555 -33.00 -27.28 -28.75
C SER A 555 -33.92 -26.29 -29.47
N ASN A 556 -33.34 -25.21 -29.98
CA ASN A 556 -34.07 -24.12 -30.62
C ASN A 556 -33.32 -23.64 -31.87
N ASP A 557 -33.82 -24.03 -33.04
CA ASP A 557 -33.21 -23.70 -34.34
C ASP A 557 -33.16 -22.18 -34.60
N GLU A 558 -34.15 -21.44 -34.11
CA GLU A 558 -34.14 -19.95 -34.25
C GLU A 558 -33.02 -19.34 -33.43
N LYS A 559 -32.83 -19.80 -32.19
CA LYS A 559 -31.72 -19.33 -31.31
C LYS A 559 -30.38 -19.75 -31.86
N LYS A 560 -30.23 -20.99 -32.35
CA LYS A 560 -29.03 -21.45 -33.04
C LYS A 560 -28.69 -20.53 -34.21
N GLN A 561 -29.66 -20.25 -35.09
CA GLN A 561 -29.46 -19.37 -36.24
C GLN A 561 -29.09 -17.95 -35.79
N ALA A 562 -29.76 -17.41 -34.79
CA ALA A 562 -29.45 -16.09 -34.23
C ALA A 562 -28.01 -15.99 -33.67
N LEU A 563 -27.51 -17.03 -32.96
CA LEU A 563 -26.14 -17.09 -32.47
C LEU A 563 -25.11 -17.16 -33.60
N ILE A 564 -25.39 -17.92 -34.67
CA ILE A 564 -24.54 -17.99 -35.87
C ILE A 564 -24.48 -16.62 -36.59
N GLU A 565 -25.63 -15.96 -36.72
CA GLU A 565 -25.69 -14.61 -37.33
C GLU A 565 -24.93 -13.59 -36.47
N ARG A 566 -25.03 -13.69 -35.13
CA ARG A 566 -24.27 -12.87 -34.19
C ARG A 566 -22.77 -13.12 -34.34
N ALA A 567 -22.33 -14.38 -34.41
CA ALA A 567 -20.95 -14.75 -34.68
C ALA A 567 -20.44 -14.14 -36.01
N GLY A 568 -21.27 -14.14 -37.04
CA GLY A 568 -20.97 -13.47 -38.31
C GLY A 568 -20.75 -11.96 -38.16
N ARG A 569 -21.54 -11.28 -37.32
CA ARG A 569 -21.34 -9.86 -37.00
C ARG A 569 -20.08 -9.61 -36.21
N GLN A 570 -19.76 -10.49 -35.24
CA GLN A 570 -18.55 -10.40 -34.42
C GLN A 570 -17.27 -10.55 -35.26
N LEU A 571 -17.25 -11.42 -36.27
CA LEU A 571 -16.14 -11.52 -37.21
C LEU A 571 -15.89 -10.21 -37.97
N ASN A 572 -16.87 -9.30 -38.01
CA ASN A 572 -16.80 -7.94 -38.58
C ASN A 572 -16.70 -6.85 -37.47
N GLY A 573 -16.44 -7.21 -36.24
CA GLY A 573 -16.13 -6.28 -35.14
C GLY A 573 -17.30 -5.85 -34.26
N ALA A 574 -18.51 -6.44 -34.39
CA ALA A 574 -19.63 -6.12 -33.49
C ALA A 574 -19.47 -6.79 -32.13
N TRP A 575 -19.82 -6.08 -31.05
CA TRP A 575 -19.81 -6.59 -29.68
C TRP A 575 -20.73 -5.76 -28.78
N GLU A 576 -21.59 -6.39 -27.98
CA GLU A 576 -22.57 -5.75 -27.10
C GLU A 576 -22.43 -6.19 -25.62
N SER A 577 -21.49 -7.07 -25.30
CA SER A 577 -21.22 -7.62 -23.95
C SER A 577 -22.41 -8.38 -23.35
N THR A 578 -23.17 -9.11 -24.17
CA THR A 578 -24.29 -9.94 -23.74
C THR A 578 -23.87 -11.42 -23.64
N SER A 579 -24.62 -12.25 -22.91
CA SER A 579 -24.38 -13.71 -22.85
C SER A 579 -24.37 -14.34 -24.24
N GLU A 580 -25.21 -13.84 -25.15
CA GLU A 580 -25.23 -14.26 -26.56
C GLU A 580 -23.92 -13.92 -27.28
N ASP A 581 -23.26 -12.81 -26.93
CA ASP A 581 -21.96 -12.48 -27.51
C ASP A 581 -20.88 -13.47 -27.08
N TYR A 582 -20.81 -13.80 -25.82
CA TYR A 582 -19.85 -14.77 -25.31
C TYR A 582 -20.05 -16.15 -25.94
N VAL A 583 -21.31 -16.65 -26.01
CA VAL A 583 -21.60 -17.92 -26.68
C VAL A 583 -21.27 -17.88 -28.17
N SER A 584 -21.56 -16.77 -28.84
CA SER A 584 -21.23 -16.62 -30.27
C SER A 584 -19.72 -16.57 -30.50
N ALA A 585 -18.97 -15.92 -29.63
CA ALA A 585 -17.51 -15.92 -29.66
C ALA A 585 -16.93 -17.31 -29.39
N TYR A 586 -17.48 -18.03 -28.39
CA TYR A 586 -17.15 -19.43 -28.14
C TYR A 586 -17.36 -20.30 -29.41
N LEU A 587 -18.48 -20.15 -30.09
CA LEU A 587 -18.75 -20.91 -31.32
C LEU A 587 -17.73 -20.62 -32.42
N ILE A 588 -17.26 -19.37 -32.54
CA ILE A 588 -16.17 -19.02 -33.45
C ILE A 588 -14.89 -19.76 -33.03
N ALA A 589 -14.49 -19.70 -31.77
CA ALA A 589 -13.29 -20.35 -31.25
C ALA A 589 -13.37 -21.88 -31.41
N ALA A 590 -14.49 -22.50 -31.08
CA ALA A 590 -14.74 -23.92 -31.28
C ALA A 590 -14.65 -24.30 -32.76
N THR A 591 -15.19 -23.48 -33.66
CA THR A 591 -15.06 -23.69 -35.10
C THR A 591 -13.59 -23.62 -35.56
N MET A 592 -12.78 -22.70 -35.02
CA MET A 592 -11.35 -22.63 -35.30
C MET A 592 -10.63 -23.89 -34.79
N TYR A 593 -11.01 -24.39 -33.63
CA TYR A 593 -10.52 -25.64 -33.09
C TYR A 593 -10.79 -26.84 -34.04
N TYR A 594 -12.03 -26.97 -34.53
CA TYR A 594 -12.36 -28.00 -35.54
C TYR A 594 -11.59 -27.82 -36.85
N LEU A 595 -11.46 -26.59 -37.33
CA LEU A 595 -10.72 -26.30 -38.58
C LEU A 595 -9.21 -26.51 -38.43
N SER A 596 -8.66 -26.47 -37.24
CA SER A 596 -7.22 -26.68 -36.98
C SER A 596 -6.82 -28.13 -37.21
N GLY A 597 -7.72 -29.08 -36.97
CA GLY A 597 -7.55 -30.51 -37.24
C GLY A 597 -6.47 -31.22 -36.42
N SER A 598 -5.66 -30.47 -35.67
CA SER A 598 -4.61 -31.02 -34.80
C SER A 598 -4.22 -30.04 -33.70
N LYS A 599 -3.55 -30.56 -32.67
CA LYS A 599 -2.97 -29.77 -31.59
C LYS A 599 -2.02 -28.69 -32.13
N GLU A 600 -1.12 -29.07 -32.97
CA GLU A 600 -0.14 -28.20 -33.59
C GLU A 600 -0.81 -27.12 -34.48
N GLY A 601 -1.90 -27.50 -35.15
CA GLY A 601 -2.71 -26.57 -35.95
C GLY A 601 -3.33 -25.48 -35.10
N LEU A 602 -3.87 -25.81 -33.93
CA LEU A 602 -4.44 -24.84 -33.00
C LEU A 602 -3.35 -23.96 -32.36
N GLN A 603 -2.31 -24.58 -31.83
CA GLN A 603 -1.17 -23.82 -31.26
C GLN A 603 -0.51 -22.93 -32.33
N GLY A 604 -0.51 -23.35 -33.58
CA GLY A 604 0.00 -22.57 -34.70
C GLY A 604 -0.74 -21.23 -34.90
N ILE A 605 -2.01 -21.11 -34.49
CA ILE A 605 -2.75 -19.84 -34.51
C ILE A 605 -2.09 -18.85 -33.54
N PHE A 606 -1.86 -19.28 -32.31
CA PHE A 606 -1.30 -18.44 -31.25
C PHE A 606 0.18 -18.10 -31.49
N GLN A 607 0.99 -19.04 -31.97
CA GLN A 607 2.40 -18.81 -32.32
C GLN A 607 2.57 -17.86 -33.50
N ARG A 608 1.69 -17.91 -34.50
CA ARG A 608 1.73 -16.96 -35.61
C ARG A 608 1.29 -15.57 -35.20
N LEU A 609 0.37 -15.47 -34.25
CA LEU A 609 -0.07 -14.21 -33.72
C LEU A 609 1.07 -13.42 -33.05
N GLU A 610 2.05 -14.08 -32.47
CA GLU A 610 3.26 -13.45 -31.95
C GLU A 610 3.99 -12.60 -32.98
N LYS A 611 3.98 -13.05 -34.25
CA LYS A 611 4.71 -12.43 -35.37
C LYS A 611 3.88 -11.49 -36.23
N GLN A 612 2.57 -11.40 -36.00
CA GLN A 612 1.65 -10.60 -36.82
C GLN A 612 0.90 -9.56 -35.99
N GLU A 613 0.59 -8.43 -36.59
CA GLU A 613 0.02 -7.29 -35.84
C GLU A 613 -1.47 -7.41 -35.59
N ASN A 614 -2.28 -8.04 -36.47
CA ASN A 614 -3.74 -8.05 -36.38
C ASN A 614 -4.38 -9.41 -36.63
N VAL A 615 -5.33 -9.79 -35.77
CA VAL A 615 -6.21 -10.95 -35.97
C VAL A 615 -7.35 -10.55 -36.92
N ASN A 616 -7.40 -11.16 -38.10
CA ASN A 616 -8.48 -11.00 -39.07
C ASN A 616 -8.67 -12.29 -39.87
N LEU A 617 -9.67 -12.33 -40.73
CA LEU A 617 -10.00 -13.52 -41.53
C LEU A 617 -8.83 -14.00 -42.42
N ASN A 618 -8.03 -13.09 -42.95
CA ASN A 618 -6.85 -13.46 -43.75
C ASN A 618 -5.73 -14.07 -42.87
N PHE A 619 -5.53 -13.55 -41.68
CA PHE A 619 -4.64 -14.16 -40.69
C PHE A 619 -5.08 -15.58 -40.35
N LEU A 620 -6.37 -15.78 -40.02
CA LEU A 620 -6.92 -17.09 -39.68
C LEU A 620 -6.79 -18.08 -40.83
N TYR A 621 -7.05 -17.65 -42.07
CA TYR A 621 -6.87 -18.49 -43.26
C TYR A 621 -5.42 -19.00 -43.38
N LYS A 622 -4.43 -18.13 -43.13
CA LYS A 622 -3.02 -18.47 -43.21
C LYS A 622 -2.55 -19.31 -42.02
N ALA A 623 -3.22 -19.18 -40.89
CA ALA A 623 -2.86 -19.92 -39.63
C ALA A 623 -3.43 -21.34 -39.61
N LEU A 624 -4.53 -21.58 -40.31
CA LEU A 624 -5.21 -22.88 -40.35
C LEU A 624 -4.75 -23.73 -41.56
N PRO A 625 -4.79 -25.06 -41.49
CA PRO A 625 -4.42 -25.96 -42.59
C PRO A 625 -5.50 -26.01 -43.67
N LEU A 626 -5.84 -24.83 -44.25
CA LEU A 626 -6.92 -24.70 -45.18
C LEU A 626 -6.40 -24.61 -46.62
N THR A 627 -7.20 -25.14 -47.57
CA THR A 627 -6.97 -25.02 -49.02
C THR A 627 -8.06 -24.16 -49.63
N GLY A 628 -7.72 -23.36 -50.64
CA GLY A 628 -8.66 -22.47 -51.35
C GLY A 628 -8.28 -21.02 -51.27
N ASP A 629 -9.26 -20.12 -51.45
CA ASP A 629 -9.07 -18.67 -51.44
C ASP A 629 -9.40 -18.08 -50.04
N SER A 630 -8.52 -17.20 -49.54
CA SER A 630 -8.73 -16.48 -48.27
C SER A 630 -10.03 -15.64 -48.25
N ALA A 631 -10.51 -15.20 -49.44
CA ALA A 631 -11.78 -14.51 -49.56
C ALA A 631 -13.01 -15.37 -49.16
N GLN A 632 -12.84 -16.69 -49.14
CA GLN A 632 -13.90 -17.63 -48.73
C GLN A 632 -13.87 -17.97 -47.22
N MET A 633 -12.91 -17.42 -46.47
CA MET A 633 -12.73 -17.75 -45.04
C MET A 633 -14.00 -17.50 -44.21
N TYR A 634 -14.64 -16.37 -44.40
CA TYR A 634 -15.90 -16.06 -43.71
C TYR A 634 -16.97 -17.12 -43.96
N SER A 635 -17.24 -17.43 -45.25
CA SER A 635 -18.23 -18.44 -45.59
C SER A 635 -17.89 -19.82 -45.05
N LYS A 636 -16.60 -20.17 -45.05
CA LYS A 636 -16.11 -21.47 -44.51
C LYS A 636 -16.34 -21.56 -43.02
N VAL A 637 -16.05 -20.49 -42.27
CA VAL A 637 -16.30 -20.46 -40.82
C VAL A 637 -17.79 -20.63 -40.51
N ILE A 638 -18.63 -19.85 -41.17
CA ILE A 638 -20.09 -19.92 -40.95
C ILE A 638 -20.65 -21.28 -41.34
N GLN A 639 -20.26 -21.81 -42.51
CA GLN A 639 -20.70 -23.13 -42.96
C GLN A 639 -20.23 -24.27 -42.04
N THR A 640 -19.00 -24.20 -41.55
CA THR A 640 -18.49 -25.19 -40.59
C THR A 640 -19.27 -25.10 -39.28
N MET A 641 -19.48 -23.88 -38.74
CA MET A 641 -20.24 -23.65 -37.51
C MET A 641 -21.67 -24.16 -37.59
N GLN A 642 -22.34 -24.05 -38.75
CA GLN A 642 -23.69 -24.58 -38.98
C GLN A 642 -23.73 -26.11 -38.89
N ASN A 643 -22.66 -26.79 -39.31
CA ASN A 643 -22.65 -28.24 -39.50
C ASN A 643 -21.81 -29.02 -38.46
N ILE A 644 -21.21 -28.32 -37.50
CA ILE A 644 -20.41 -28.94 -36.45
C ILE A 644 -21.33 -29.75 -35.50
N ASP A 645 -20.89 -30.92 -35.10
CA ASP A 645 -21.66 -31.82 -34.24
C ASP A 645 -21.78 -31.34 -32.79
N LEU A 646 -20.98 -30.34 -32.39
CA LEU A 646 -21.06 -29.68 -31.10
C LEU A 646 -22.49 -29.27 -30.68
N TRP A 647 -23.33 -28.90 -31.63
CA TRP A 647 -24.69 -28.48 -31.34
C TRP A 647 -25.56 -29.58 -30.63
N GLN A 648 -25.33 -30.87 -30.90
CA GLN A 648 -26.03 -31.96 -30.23
C GLN A 648 -25.64 -32.02 -28.76
N TYR A 649 -24.38 -31.78 -28.44
CA TYR A 649 -23.86 -31.87 -27.06
C TYR A 649 -24.22 -30.62 -26.25
N LEU A 650 -24.22 -29.42 -26.87
CA LEU A 650 -24.72 -28.21 -26.24
C LEU A 650 -26.19 -28.35 -25.78
N ASN A 651 -26.99 -29.15 -26.48
CA ASN A 651 -28.37 -29.38 -26.14
C ASN A 651 -28.62 -30.61 -25.24
N ASP A 652 -27.59 -31.38 -24.93
CA ASP A 652 -27.74 -32.58 -24.08
C ASP A 652 -27.65 -32.19 -22.59
N PRO A 653 -28.75 -32.28 -21.82
CA PRO A 653 -28.73 -31.94 -20.41
C PRO A 653 -27.99 -32.94 -19.52
N SER A 654 -27.67 -34.11 -20.04
CA SER A 654 -26.96 -35.16 -19.32
C SER A 654 -25.45 -35.15 -19.50
N ASP A 655 -24.96 -34.31 -20.42
CA ASP A 655 -23.55 -34.16 -20.69
C ASP A 655 -22.87 -33.40 -19.56
N SER A 656 -21.82 -33.97 -18.97
CA SER A 656 -21.02 -33.37 -17.91
C SER A 656 -19.78 -32.66 -18.41
N ASP A 657 -19.42 -32.84 -19.68
CA ASP A 657 -18.21 -32.33 -20.30
C ASP A 657 -18.25 -30.78 -20.55
N THR A 658 -19.44 -30.21 -20.58
CA THR A 658 -19.65 -28.76 -20.81
C THR A 658 -19.10 -28.20 -22.11
N CYS A 659 -18.64 -29.05 -23.03
CA CYS A 659 -18.10 -28.70 -24.35
C CYS A 659 -16.84 -27.82 -24.30
N SER A 660 -15.96 -28.10 -23.37
CA SER A 660 -14.65 -27.42 -23.28
C SER A 660 -13.65 -27.99 -24.28
N ILE A 661 -12.54 -27.28 -24.48
CA ILE A 661 -11.45 -27.76 -25.34
C ILE A 661 -10.87 -29.08 -24.81
N GLY A 662 -10.80 -30.06 -25.68
CA GLY A 662 -10.31 -31.40 -25.31
C GLY A 662 -11.33 -32.28 -24.57
N GLY A 663 -12.56 -31.79 -24.37
CA GLY A 663 -13.64 -32.57 -23.78
C GLY A 663 -14.06 -33.78 -24.65
N ASN A 664 -14.84 -34.67 -24.05
CA ASN A 664 -15.22 -35.92 -24.70
C ASN A 664 -16.00 -35.74 -26.01
N HIS A 665 -16.69 -34.61 -26.14
CA HIS A 665 -17.55 -34.29 -27.27
C HIS A 665 -16.93 -33.28 -28.25
N MET A 666 -15.64 -32.99 -28.08
CA MET A 666 -14.85 -32.18 -28.98
C MET A 666 -13.88 -33.09 -29.76
N LEU A 667 -13.16 -32.54 -30.72
CA LEU A 667 -12.11 -33.27 -31.45
C LEU A 667 -10.95 -33.68 -30.55
N ASN A 668 -11.09 -34.36 -29.53
CA ASN A 668 -10.07 -34.71 -28.53
C ASN A 668 -8.63 -34.77 -29.05
N LEU A 669 -8.11 -33.63 -29.48
CA LEU A 669 -6.76 -33.49 -30.06
C LEU A 669 -5.64 -33.67 -29.03
N TYR A 670 -5.98 -33.62 -27.77
CA TYR A 670 -5.01 -33.68 -26.64
C TYR A 670 -4.90 -35.09 -26.01
N GLY A 671 -5.65 -36.04 -26.51
CA GLY A 671 -5.50 -37.45 -26.12
C GLY A 671 -6.16 -37.85 -24.79
N ARG A 672 -6.75 -36.92 -24.06
CA ARG A 672 -7.56 -37.20 -22.88
C ARG A 672 -8.77 -36.27 -22.83
N PRO A 673 -9.91 -36.73 -22.35
CA PRO A 673 -11.04 -35.85 -22.07
C PRO A 673 -10.65 -34.80 -21.03
N LEU A 674 -11.07 -33.57 -21.26
CA LEU A 674 -10.91 -32.47 -20.31
C LEU A 674 -12.28 -31.84 -20.17
N ASP A 675 -12.92 -32.13 -19.06
CA ASP A 675 -14.17 -31.50 -18.70
C ASP A 675 -13.95 -30.05 -18.29
N ALA A 676 -14.93 -29.19 -18.51
CA ALA A 676 -14.83 -27.82 -18.04
C ALA A 676 -14.88 -27.74 -16.51
N GLU A 677 -15.61 -28.67 -15.89
CA GLU A 677 -15.65 -28.80 -14.45
C GLU A 677 -14.32 -29.26 -13.86
N ASP A 678 -13.45 -29.88 -14.67
CA ASP A 678 -12.11 -30.37 -14.32
C ASP A 678 -10.98 -29.45 -14.79
N VAL A 679 -11.21 -28.16 -15.01
CA VAL A 679 -10.14 -27.19 -15.31
C VAL A 679 -9.10 -27.20 -14.19
N PHE A 680 -9.57 -27.26 -12.97
CA PHE A 680 -8.78 -27.53 -11.79
C PHE A 680 -9.11 -28.94 -11.28
N ASN A 681 -8.13 -29.61 -10.76
CA ASN A 681 -8.35 -30.77 -9.94
C ASN A 681 -7.91 -30.44 -8.51
N ASN A 682 -8.42 -31.16 -7.52
CA ASN A 682 -8.04 -30.97 -6.11
C ASN A 682 -6.63 -31.50 -5.79
N SER A 683 -5.76 -31.72 -6.80
CA SER A 683 -4.39 -32.07 -6.56
C SER A 683 -3.64 -30.87 -6.02
N GLU A 684 -2.75 -31.10 -5.04
CA GLU A 684 -1.83 -30.08 -4.57
C GLU A 684 -0.95 -29.62 -5.74
N ALA A 685 -1.12 -28.38 -6.14
CA ALA A 685 -0.28 -27.71 -7.10
C ALA A 685 0.06 -26.32 -6.55
N THR A 686 1.22 -25.80 -6.89
CA THR A 686 1.66 -24.48 -6.48
C THR A 686 1.79 -23.56 -7.67
N CYS A 687 1.50 -22.29 -7.50
CA CYS A 687 1.72 -21.27 -8.53
C CYS A 687 3.21 -21.10 -8.89
N GLU A 688 4.11 -21.63 -8.08
CA GLU A 688 5.56 -21.52 -8.29
C GLU A 688 6.05 -22.23 -9.55
N SER A 689 5.28 -23.19 -10.05
CA SER A 689 5.61 -23.92 -11.31
C SER A 689 5.27 -23.11 -12.56
N LEU A 690 4.73 -21.90 -12.43
CA LEU A 690 4.13 -21.17 -13.53
C LEU A 690 4.81 -19.85 -13.87
N GLY A 691 4.34 -19.26 -14.94
CA GLY A 691 4.86 -18.04 -15.52
C GLY A 691 4.44 -16.74 -14.81
N PHE A 692 3.92 -16.81 -13.58
CA PHE A 692 3.48 -15.62 -12.83
C PHE A 692 3.90 -15.68 -11.36
N LYS A 693 4.11 -14.49 -10.79
CA LYS A 693 4.17 -14.31 -9.34
C LYS A 693 2.79 -13.90 -8.85
N ILE A 694 2.37 -14.41 -7.72
CA ILE A 694 1.08 -14.05 -7.13
C ILE A 694 1.30 -13.13 -5.93
N ARG A 695 0.52 -12.07 -5.86
CA ARG A 695 0.45 -11.16 -4.73
C ARG A 695 -1.01 -10.83 -4.45
N TYR A 696 -1.38 -10.77 -3.19
CA TYR A 696 -2.70 -10.31 -2.78
C TYR A 696 -2.66 -8.82 -2.47
N ASP A 697 -3.72 -8.14 -2.88
CA ASP A 697 -3.99 -6.76 -2.53
C ASP A 697 -4.72 -6.79 -1.17
N GLU A 698 -3.96 -6.66 -0.07
CA GLU A 698 -4.47 -6.74 1.31
C GLU A 698 -4.94 -5.37 1.82
#